data_75e68ecf774c1adc87afb3eb9c5a1f1f
#
_entry.id   75e68ecf774c1adc87afb3eb9c5a1f1f
#
_cell.length_a   1.000
_cell.length_b   1.000
_cell.length_c   1.000
_cell.angle_alpha   90.00
_cell.angle_beta   90.00
_cell.angle_gamma   90.00
#
_symmetry.space_group_name_H-M   'P 1'
#
loop_
_entity.id
_entity.type
_entity.pdbx_description
1 polymer ?
#
loop_
_entity_poly.entity_id
_entity_poly.type
_entity_poly.pdbx_seq_one_letter_code
_entity_poly.pdbx_strand_id
1 'polypeptide(L)'
;MEQNKQSYDENQIQVLEGLEAVRKRPGMYIGSTSSRGLHHLVYEIVDNSIDEALAGYCKNIEVVINKDNSVTVKDDGRGIPVDIHPKTGKSTVETVYTVLHAGGKFGGGGYKVSGGLHGVGASVVNALSKWVEVKVYKNGKVYFIRFEDGGHTVAPLKVIDECSPDRTGTTVTFKPDPTIFDSDIYDYEILKVRIRELAFLNKGLCITLRDDRDDEDTTGEKFLYEGGISEYVRFINKGKTPLHDDIIHLTGEEDGVMFEVAMQYNTSYNDNIYSFVNNINTHDGGTHEEGVRRALTRVINSYARKNNLLKEKDDSLTGDDVKEGLTMIISCKHPNPQFEGQTKGRLGNSEVRKLADSVFSQGFERFLLEHPEDAKIIVNKALLACRARNAARKAREITRKTDLSTTNFFGKLSDCKSKDPKVSEIFIVEGDSAGGSAKKGRDSMTQAILPLRGKILNVEKARLDKALSNEEIRTIITAFGTGIGEEFDLSKLRYDKIIIMTDADVDGSHIRVLLLTLFYRFFKPIVEAGHVYAAQPPLFRIMHGKTRRYVLDEKEKEAYLATLPENVRNRAEIARMKGLGEMDAEELNETTMDINKRVLRRITVEDCVSADAIFEKLMGDDVEPRRAFIEENARYVKNLDI
;
A
#
# COMPACT_ATOMS: atom_id res chain seq x y z
N MET A 1 -37.13 20.22 -27.62
CA MET A 1 -35.99 20.62 -26.74
C MET A 1 -34.72 20.50 -27.59
N GLU A 2 -34.27 21.63 -28.10
CA GLU A 2 -32.99 21.67 -28.86
C GLU A 2 -31.84 21.41 -27.91
N GLN A 3 -31.11 20.32 -28.14
CA GLN A 3 -29.84 20.08 -27.51
C GLN A 3 -28.85 21.13 -28.05
N ASN A 4 -28.46 22.06 -27.17
CA ASN A 4 -27.36 22.98 -27.40
C ASN A 4 -26.09 22.12 -27.57
N LYS A 5 -25.74 21.78 -28.82
CA LYS A 5 -24.42 21.24 -29.15
C LYS A 5 -23.41 22.37 -28.92
N GLN A 6 -22.76 22.37 -27.77
CA GLN A 6 -21.57 23.19 -27.59
C GLN A 6 -20.56 22.83 -28.68
N SER A 7 -20.23 23.79 -29.53
CA SER A 7 -19.21 23.61 -30.57
C SER A 7 -17.87 23.40 -29.89
N TYR A 8 -17.17 22.31 -30.21
CA TYR A 8 -15.80 22.09 -29.78
C TYR A 8 -14.89 22.93 -30.71
N ASP A 9 -14.39 24.05 -30.21
CA ASP A 9 -13.56 24.99 -30.92
C ASP A 9 -12.25 25.31 -30.18
N GLU A 10 -11.38 26.11 -30.82
CA GLU A 10 -10.07 26.50 -30.29
C GLU A 10 -10.15 27.19 -28.89
N ASN A 11 -11.25 27.85 -28.56
CA ASN A 11 -11.44 28.54 -27.29
C ASN A 11 -11.65 27.58 -26.12
N GLN A 12 -11.96 26.31 -26.39
CA GLN A 12 -12.14 25.27 -25.37
C GLN A 12 -10.82 24.56 -25.03
N ILE A 13 -9.75 24.78 -25.81
CA ILE A 13 -8.42 24.26 -25.56
C ILE A 13 -7.71 25.22 -24.62
N GLN A 14 -7.57 24.83 -23.35
CA GLN A 14 -6.84 25.59 -22.35
C GLN A 14 -5.38 25.15 -22.30
N VAL A 15 -4.46 26.07 -22.47
CA VAL A 15 -3.03 25.87 -22.24
C VAL A 15 -2.73 26.28 -20.80
N LEU A 16 -2.26 25.33 -19.99
CA LEU A 16 -1.86 25.57 -18.62
C LEU A 16 -0.34 25.60 -18.56
N GLU A 17 0.21 26.66 -17.97
CA GLU A 17 1.66 26.84 -17.85
C GLU A 17 2.12 26.72 -16.39
N GLY A 18 3.34 26.17 -16.21
CA GLY A 18 4.01 26.14 -14.91
C GLY A 18 3.21 25.44 -13.80
N LEU A 19 3.19 26.06 -12.62
CA LEU A 19 2.61 25.48 -11.40
C LEU A 19 1.07 25.44 -11.42
N GLU A 20 0.41 26.23 -12.25
CA GLU A 20 -1.04 26.21 -12.41
C GLU A 20 -1.55 24.85 -12.93
N ALA A 21 -0.79 24.23 -13.83
CA ALA A 21 -1.10 22.89 -14.35
C ALA A 21 -1.13 21.84 -13.23
N VAL A 22 -0.22 21.94 -12.26
CA VAL A 22 -0.13 21.06 -11.10
C VAL A 22 -1.36 21.23 -10.20
N ARG A 23 -1.74 22.46 -9.87
CA ARG A 23 -2.91 22.77 -9.04
C ARG A 23 -4.21 22.30 -9.66
N LYS A 24 -4.34 22.43 -10.99
CA LYS A 24 -5.56 22.05 -11.72
C LYS A 24 -5.72 20.54 -11.88
N ARG A 25 -4.62 19.79 -11.91
CA ARG A 25 -4.58 18.33 -12.08
C ARG A 25 -3.57 17.67 -11.11
N PRO A 26 -3.73 17.82 -9.79
CA PRO A 26 -2.77 17.30 -8.81
C PRO A 26 -2.57 15.78 -8.91
N GLY A 27 -3.63 15.04 -9.21
CA GLY A 27 -3.57 13.58 -9.36
C GLY A 27 -2.59 13.08 -10.43
N MET A 28 -2.24 13.89 -11.44
CA MET A 28 -1.21 13.55 -12.43
C MET A 28 0.20 13.51 -11.84
N TYR A 29 0.46 14.25 -10.75
CA TYR A 29 1.77 14.41 -10.14
C TYR A 29 1.93 13.63 -8.84
N ILE A 30 0.87 13.57 -8.02
CA ILE A 30 0.89 12.91 -6.71
C ILE A 30 -0.04 11.70 -6.61
N GLY A 31 -0.65 11.28 -7.72
CA GLY A 31 -1.51 10.10 -7.82
C GLY A 31 -2.94 10.32 -7.32
N SER A 32 -3.17 11.05 -6.24
CA SER A 32 -4.50 11.37 -5.69
C SER A 32 -4.44 12.60 -4.79
N THR A 33 -5.61 13.14 -4.39
CA THR A 33 -5.75 14.19 -3.37
C THR A 33 -6.15 13.65 -1.99
N SER A 34 -6.22 12.33 -1.86
CA SER A 34 -6.47 11.64 -0.59
C SER A 34 -5.25 11.68 0.36
N SER A 35 -5.35 11.03 1.52
CA SER A 35 -4.26 10.86 2.48
C SER A 35 -2.95 10.42 1.80
N ARG A 36 -3.01 9.49 0.84
CA ARG A 36 -1.83 9.03 0.08
C ARG A 36 -1.12 10.17 -0.65
N GLY A 37 -1.85 11.02 -1.36
CA GLY A 37 -1.26 12.16 -2.07
C GLY A 37 -0.73 13.23 -1.12
N LEU A 38 -1.38 13.43 0.04
CA LEU A 38 -0.89 14.33 1.08
C LEU A 38 0.48 13.90 1.59
N HIS A 39 0.64 12.62 1.98
CA HIS A 39 1.91 12.07 2.46
C HIS A 39 2.99 12.06 1.38
N HIS A 40 2.60 11.95 0.10
CA HIS A 40 3.53 12.01 -1.02
C HIS A 40 4.30 13.33 -1.09
N LEU A 41 3.72 14.45 -0.65
CA LEU A 41 4.44 15.73 -0.54
C LEU A 41 5.67 15.63 0.37
N VAL A 42 5.53 14.92 1.49
CA VAL A 42 6.66 14.68 2.41
C VAL A 42 7.71 13.82 1.75
N TYR A 43 7.29 12.76 1.04
CA TYR A 43 8.20 11.85 0.35
C TYR A 43 9.03 12.58 -0.71
N GLU A 44 8.45 13.49 -1.49
CA GLU A 44 9.19 14.24 -2.51
C GLU A 44 10.31 15.11 -1.91
N ILE A 45 10.10 15.69 -0.74
CA ILE A 45 11.15 16.48 -0.06
C ILE A 45 12.19 15.58 0.61
N VAL A 46 11.75 14.50 1.28
CA VAL A 46 12.65 13.53 1.91
C VAL A 46 13.53 12.85 0.85
N ASP A 47 12.97 12.45 -0.30
CA ASP A 47 13.70 11.82 -1.40
C ASP A 47 14.81 12.74 -1.96
N ASN A 48 14.65 14.07 -1.91
CA ASN A 48 15.73 14.98 -2.28
C ASN A 48 16.90 14.92 -1.28
N SER A 49 16.62 14.79 0.01
CA SER A 49 17.65 14.59 1.05
C SER A 49 18.29 13.21 0.96
N ILE A 50 17.53 12.18 0.61
CA ILE A 50 18.04 10.83 0.31
C ILE A 50 18.98 10.83 -0.91
N ASP A 51 18.69 11.62 -1.93
CA ASP A 51 19.56 11.75 -3.09
C ASP A 51 20.92 12.38 -2.71
N GLU A 52 20.95 13.32 -1.76
CA GLU A 52 22.19 13.83 -1.18
C GLU A 52 22.96 12.72 -0.41
N ALA A 53 22.24 11.84 0.30
CA ALA A 53 22.83 10.71 1.00
C ALA A 53 23.38 9.66 0.01
N LEU A 54 22.66 9.34 -1.06
CA LEU A 54 23.15 8.47 -2.14
C LEU A 54 24.39 9.03 -2.84
N ALA A 55 24.48 10.36 -2.93
CA ALA A 55 25.66 11.04 -3.46
C ALA A 55 26.84 11.11 -2.44
N GLY A 56 26.61 10.64 -1.20
CA GLY A 56 27.64 10.58 -0.13
C GLY A 56 27.80 11.86 0.68
N TYR A 57 26.91 12.84 0.56
CA TYR A 57 27.04 14.14 1.20
C TYR A 57 26.11 14.37 2.40
N CYS A 58 25.09 13.51 2.61
CA CYS A 58 24.16 13.61 3.73
C CYS A 58 24.28 12.39 4.64
N LYS A 59 24.27 12.62 5.96
CA LYS A 59 24.29 11.56 6.99
C LYS A 59 23.12 11.65 7.95
N ASN A 60 22.50 12.82 8.06
CA ASN A 60 21.39 13.06 8.99
C ASN A 60 20.25 13.76 8.28
N ILE A 61 19.06 13.20 8.43
CA ILE A 61 17.80 13.79 7.98
C ILE A 61 16.86 13.89 9.18
N GLU A 62 16.23 15.04 9.37
CA GLU A 62 15.22 15.25 10.40
C GLU A 62 13.89 15.62 9.74
N VAL A 63 12.84 14.89 10.08
CA VAL A 63 11.45 15.13 9.62
C VAL A 63 10.61 15.45 10.84
N VAL A 64 9.91 16.59 10.82
CA VAL A 64 9.09 17.06 11.94
C VAL A 64 7.70 17.43 11.44
N ILE A 65 6.66 16.85 12.06
CA ILE A 65 5.29 17.33 11.93
C ILE A 65 5.11 18.42 12.98
N ASN A 66 4.96 19.66 12.54
CA ASN A 66 4.87 20.82 13.43
C ASN A 66 3.47 20.97 14.05
N LYS A 67 3.35 21.78 15.11
CA LYS A 67 2.09 22.06 15.83
C LYS A 67 0.95 22.54 14.92
N ASP A 68 1.26 23.32 13.91
CA ASP A 68 0.29 23.81 12.93
C ASP A 68 0.00 22.80 11.80
N ASN A 69 0.50 21.57 11.92
CA ASN A 69 0.42 20.51 10.91
C ASN A 69 1.12 20.89 9.59
N SER A 70 2.11 21.78 9.61
CA SER A 70 3.12 21.88 8.55
C SER A 70 4.20 20.81 8.78
N VAL A 71 4.99 20.52 7.75
CA VAL A 71 6.10 19.56 7.85
C VAL A 71 7.41 20.25 7.57
N THR A 72 8.40 19.99 8.41
CA THR A 72 9.79 20.42 8.23
C THR A 72 10.66 19.19 7.90
N VAL A 73 11.41 19.27 6.81
CA VAL A 73 12.44 18.31 6.45
C VAL A 73 13.78 19.05 6.43
N LYS A 74 14.76 18.52 7.15
CA LYS A 74 16.10 19.11 7.27
C LYS A 74 17.13 18.05 6.99
N ASP A 75 18.12 18.38 6.17
CA ASP A 75 19.28 17.56 5.87
C ASP A 75 20.62 18.28 6.14
N ASP A 76 21.68 17.51 6.24
CA ASP A 76 23.07 17.99 6.33
C ASP A 76 23.85 17.80 5.01
N GLY A 77 23.13 17.78 3.87
CA GLY A 77 23.72 17.66 2.54
C GLY A 77 24.50 18.91 2.09
N ARG A 78 24.80 19.01 0.79
CA ARG A 78 25.56 20.14 0.22
C ARG A 78 24.82 21.47 0.22
N GLY A 79 23.52 21.46 0.43
CA GLY A 79 22.62 22.62 0.24
C GLY A 79 22.38 22.97 -1.24
N ILE A 80 21.19 23.36 -1.58
CA ILE A 80 20.81 23.80 -2.93
C ILE A 80 21.72 24.97 -3.36
N PRO A 81 22.20 25.03 -4.63
CA PRO A 81 22.96 26.18 -5.12
C PRO A 81 22.15 27.49 -4.95
N VAL A 82 22.79 28.55 -4.48
CA VAL A 82 22.14 29.83 -4.14
C VAL A 82 22.36 30.92 -5.19
N ASP A 83 23.27 30.68 -6.15
CA ASP A 83 23.62 31.61 -7.21
C ASP A 83 22.45 31.81 -8.20
N ILE A 84 22.56 32.89 -9.01
CA ILE A 84 21.59 33.18 -10.07
C ILE A 84 21.71 32.14 -11.18
N HIS A 85 20.60 31.52 -11.52
CA HIS A 85 20.56 30.53 -12.59
C HIS A 85 20.59 31.23 -13.98
N PRO A 86 21.54 30.87 -14.85
CA PRO A 86 21.84 31.64 -16.06
C PRO A 86 20.68 31.71 -17.07
N LYS A 87 19.82 30.66 -17.12
CA LYS A 87 18.68 30.64 -18.05
C LYS A 87 17.44 31.37 -17.54
N THR A 88 17.21 31.40 -16.23
CA THR A 88 15.98 31.97 -15.66
C THR A 88 16.16 33.36 -15.11
N GLY A 89 17.41 33.79 -14.83
CA GLY A 89 17.69 35.08 -14.18
C GLY A 89 17.24 35.14 -12.71
N LYS A 90 16.70 34.05 -12.17
CA LYS A 90 16.28 33.89 -10.78
C LYS A 90 17.34 33.13 -9.99
N SER A 91 17.26 33.15 -8.65
CA SER A 91 18.10 32.26 -7.86
C SER A 91 17.85 30.80 -8.20
N THR A 92 18.87 29.94 -8.09
CA THR A 92 18.72 28.52 -8.38
C THR A 92 17.68 27.88 -7.45
N VAL A 93 17.60 28.30 -6.17
CA VAL A 93 16.56 27.84 -5.24
C VAL A 93 15.17 28.20 -5.77
N GLU A 94 14.94 29.47 -6.15
CA GLU A 94 13.66 29.89 -6.73
C GLU A 94 13.32 29.12 -8.01
N THR A 95 14.31 28.89 -8.87
CA THR A 95 14.12 28.14 -10.11
C THR A 95 13.65 26.70 -9.84
N VAL A 96 14.26 26.00 -8.88
CA VAL A 96 13.91 24.61 -8.51
C VAL A 96 12.47 24.51 -7.98
N TYR A 97 12.01 25.54 -7.25
CA TYR A 97 10.67 25.53 -6.65
C TYR A 97 9.57 26.11 -7.53
N THR A 98 9.91 26.89 -8.58
CA THR A 98 8.90 27.58 -9.42
C THR A 98 8.85 27.10 -10.86
N VAL A 99 9.86 26.35 -11.34
CA VAL A 99 9.92 25.88 -12.72
C VAL A 99 9.82 24.36 -12.77
N LEU A 100 8.82 23.84 -13.48
CA LEU A 100 8.70 22.39 -13.73
C LEU A 100 9.88 21.92 -14.58
N HIS A 101 10.35 20.70 -14.33
CA HIS A 101 11.50 20.10 -15.00
C HIS A 101 12.80 20.88 -14.82
N ALA A 102 12.98 21.53 -13.67
CA ALA A 102 14.23 22.15 -13.24
C ALA A 102 14.89 21.32 -12.14
N GLY A 103 16.14 20.94 -12.33
CA GLY A 103 16.88 20.16 -11.33
C GLY A 103 18.29 19.76 -11.77
N GLY A 104 19.17 19.45 -10.82
CA GLY A 104 20.54 19.03 -11.05
C GLY A 104 20.72 17.55 -11.42
N LYS A 105 19.63 16.82 -11.65
CA LYS A 105 19.60 15.36 -11.85
C LYS A 105 19.47 14.93 -13.33
N PHE A 106 19.47 15.89 -14.26
CA PHE A 106 19.36 15.65 -15.72
C PHE A 106 20.73 15.43 -16.42
N GLY A 107 21.62 14.61 -15.86
CA GLY A 107 22.88 14.23 -16.51
C GLY A 107 24.07 15.19 -16.29
N GLY A 108 24.00 16.10 -15.33
CA GLY A 108 25.01 17.12 -15.06
C GLY A 108 26.17 16.73 -14.14
N GLY A 109 26.42 15.44 -13.86
CA GLY A 109 27.55 15.00 -13.04
C GLY A 109 27.41 15.21 -11.52
N GLY A 110 26.32 15.81 -11.04
CA GLY A 110 26.09 16.06 -9.61
C GLY A 110 25.60 14.85 -8.83
N TYR A 111 24.91 13.92 -9.51
CA TYR A 111 24.35 12.68 -8.95
C TYR A 111 24.58 11.52 -9.92
N LYS A 112 25.23 10.45 -9.46
CA LYS A 112 25.39 9.22 -10.24
C LYS A 112 24.11 8.38 -10.24
N VAL A 113 23.42 8.38 -9.11
CA VAL A 113 22.15 7.68 -8.89
C VAL A 113 21.22 8.65 -8.16
N SER A 114 19.96 8.72 -8.55
CA SER A 114 18.95 9.51 -7.85
C SER A 114 17.55 8.91 -8.01
N GLY A 115 16.68 9.10 -7.01
CA GLY A 115 15.26 8.76 -7.06
C GLY A 115 14.44 9.82 -7.81
N GLY A 116 14.84 11.08 -7.69
CA GLY A 116 14.20 12.22 -8.36
C GLY A 116 14.62 12.37 -9.82
N LEU A 117 13.86 11.77 -10.75
CA LEU A 117 14.21 11.72 -12.19
C LEU A 117 13.60 12.85 -13.00
N HIS A 118 12.46 13.37 -12.60
CA HIS A 118 11.65 14.27 -13.44
C HIS A 118 11.89 15.76 -13.14
N GLY A 119 12.59 16.09 -12.05
CA GLY A 119 12.85 17.48 -11.64
C GLY A 119 11.58 18.28 -11.35
N VAL A 120 10.57 17.61 -10.79
CA VAL A 120 9.26 18.24 -10.50
C VAL A 120 8.88 18.19 -9.03
N GLY A 121 9.48 17.33 -8.19
CA GLY A 121 9.03 17.09 -6.82
C GLY A 121 8.94 18.38 -5.98
N ALA A 122 10.01 19.17 -5.91
CA ALA A 122 10.02 20.41 -5.15
C ALA A 122 8.99 21.44 -5.66
N SER A 123 8.86 21.59 -6.98
CA SER A 123 7.89 22.49 -7.59
C SER A 123 6.46 22.02 -7.43
N VAL A 124 6.21 20.72 -7.42
CA VAL A 124 4.89 20.12 -7.12
C VAL A 124 4.50 20.37 -5.67
N VAL A 125 5.41 20.15 -4.70
CA VAL A 125 5.16 20.48 -3.29
C VAL A 125 4.84 21.95 -3.14
N ASN A 126 5.58 22.83 -3.80
CA ASN A 126 5.34 24.27 -3.77
C ASN A 126 3.95 24.63 -4.35
N ALA A 127 3.61 24.05 -5.51
CA ALA A 127 2.30 24.30 -6.14
C ALA A 127 1.11 23.86 -5.31
N LEU A 128 1.24 22.78 -4.52
CA LEU A 128 0.17 22.17 -3.73
C LEU A 128 0.19 22.60 -2.25
N SER A 129 1.06 23.56 -1.91
CA SER A 129 1.17 24.10 -0.56
C SER A 129 0.56 25.49 -0.46
N LYS A 130 0.00 25.80 0.72
CA LYS A 130 -0.42 27.14 1.08
C LYS A 130 0.78 28.07 1.20
N TRP A 131 1.87 27.54 1.79
CA TRP A 131 3.16 28.23 1.84
C TRP A 131 4.30 27.21 1.93
N VAL A 132 5.48 27.64 1.45
CA VAL A 132 6.74 26.91 1.54
C VAL A 132 7.85 27.87 1.96
N GLU A 133 8.64 27.45 2.94
CA GLU A 133 9.87 28.13 3.38
C GLU A 133 11.07 27.24 3.13
N VAL A 134 12.11 27.81 2.54
CA VAL A 134 13.37 27.10 2.29
C VAL A 134 14.51 27.88 2.92
N LYS A 135 15.29 27.20 3.78
CA LYS A 135 16.56 27.69 4.32
C LYS A 135 17.68 26.86 3.75
N VAL A 136 18.70 27.52 3.22
CA VAL A 136 19.91 26.84 2.70
C VAL A 136 21.11 27.30 3.51
N TYR A 137 21.84 26.37 4.07
CA TYR A 137 23.10 26.59 4.79
C TYR A 137 24.25 26.35 3.82
N LYS A 138 24.97 27.40 3.48
CA LYS A 138 26.06 27.32 2.48
C LYS A 138 27.01 28.51 2.60
N ASN A 139 28.30 28.23 2.44
CA ASN A 139 29.36 29.25 2.42
C ASN A 139 29.35 30.18 3.69
N GLY A 140 29.07 29.59 4.86
CA GLY A 140 29.01 30.34 6.13
C GLY A 140 27.79 31.24 6.30
N LYS A 141 26.78 31.11 5.46
CA LYS A 141 25.56 31.94 5.47
C LYS A 141 24.30 31.08 5.47
N VAL A 142 23.23 31.64 6.03
CA VAL A 142 21.88 31.08 5.99
C VAL A 142 21.05 31.91 5.01
N TYR A 143 20.66 31.28 3.93
CA TYR A 143 19.80 31.86 2.91
C TYR A 143 18.36 31.47 3.19
N PHE A 144 17.41 32.34 2.89
CA PHE A 144 15.98 32.13 3.10
C PHE A 144 15.17 32.62 1.90
N ILE A 145 14.19 31.84 1.50
CA ILE A 145 13.17 32.18 0.50
C ILE A 145 11.82 31.66 0.98
N ARG A 146 10.73 32.36 0.64
CA ARG A 146 9.36 31.97 0.96
C ARG A 146 8.45 32.10 -0.24
N PHE A 147 7.56 31.10 -0.38
CA PHE A 147 6.52 31.03 -1.41
C PHE A 147 5.16 30.89 -0.72
N GLU A 148 4.12 31.43 -1.34
CA GLU A 148 2.73 31.35 -0.86
C GLU A 148 1.78 31.10 -2.05
N ASP A 149 0.54 30.70 -1.73
CA ASP A 149 -0.59 30.58 -2.65
C ASP A 149 -0.27 29.84 -3.96
N GLY A 150 0.28 28.64 -3.82
CA GLY A 150 0.58 27.79 -4.97
C GLY A 150 1.88 28.15 -5.69
N GLY A 151 2.85 28.73 -4.98
CA GLY A 151 4.22 28.88 -5.43
C GLY A 151 4.61 30.28 -5.87
N HIS A 152 3.83 31.30 -5.51
CA HIS A 152 4.23 32.70 -5.73
C HIS A 152 5.34 33.10 -4.75
N THR A 153 6.44 33.63 -5.28
CA THR A 153 7.56 34.11 -4.45
C THR A 153 7.16 35.39 -3.71
N VAL A 154 6.97 35.32 -2.40
CA VAL A 154 6.62 36.49 -1.55
C VAL A 154 7.82 37.09 -0.83
N ALA A 155 8.85 36.27 -0.56
CA ALA A 155 10.15 36.75 -0.08
C ALA A 155 11.24 36.12 -0.95
N PRO A 156 11.93 36.92 -1.80
CA PRO A 156 13.01 36.43 -2.65
C PRO A 156 14.21 35.96 -1.80
N LEU A 157 15.08 35.15 -2.41
CA LEU A 157 16.24 34.61 -1.72
C LEU A 157 17.12 35.72 -1.14
N LYS A 158 17.33 35.70 0.16
CA LYS A 158 18.18 36.65 0.90
C LYS A 158 18.97 35.94 2.00
N VAL A 159 20.08 36.51 2.37
CA VAL A 159 20.82 36.11 3.60
C VAL A 159 20.08 36.63 4.81
N ILE A 160 19.80 35.77 5.77
CA ILE A 160 19.09 36.09 7.00
C ILE A 160 19.97 35.94 8.24
N ASP A 161 21.04 35.14 8.15
CA ASP A 161 21.93 34.84 9.26
C ASP A 161 23.29 34.34 8.76
N GLU A 162 24.27 34.24 9.67
CA GLU A 162 25.55 33.59 9.46
C GLU A 162 25.58 32.25 10.18
N CYS A 163 26.36 31.30 9.66
CA CYS A 163 26.56 29.99 10.27
C CYS A 163 28.02 29.57 10.19
N SER A 164 28.39 28.48 10.85
CA SER A 164 29.73 27.91 10.67
C SER A 164 30.01 27.66 9.19
N PRO A 165 31.20 27.98 8.67
CA PRO A 165 31.60 27.69 7.29
C PRO A 165 31.44 26.22 6.88
N ASP A 166 31.60 25.31 7.84
CA ASP A 166 31.46 23.86 7.62
C ASP A 166 30.00 23.38 7.65
N ARG A 167 29.07 24.23 8.07
CA ARG A 167 27.65 23.89 8.10
C ARG A 167 27.04 24.02 6.72
N THR A 168 26.61 22.89 6.17
CA THR A 168 25.85 22.82 4.92
C THR A 168 24.53 22.11 5.14
N GLY A 169 23.60 22.22 4.19
CA GLY A 169 22.33 21.50 4.20
C GLY A 169 21.17 22.34 3.72
N THR A 170 20.00 21.72 3.69
CA THR A 170 18.73 22.37 3.32
C THR A 170 17.70 22.08 4.40
N THR A 171 16.86 23.08 4.69
CA THR A 171 15.66 22.91 5.51
C THR A 171 14.47 23.42 4.72
N VAL A 172 13.49 22.55 4.52
CA VAL A 172 12.25 22.86 3.81
C VAL A 172 11.10 22.71 4.79
N THR A 173 10.31 23.76 4.98
CA THR A 173 9.07 23.71 5.76
C THR A 173 7.92 24.07 4.84
N PHE A 174 6.88 23.26 4.81
CA PHE A 174 5.73 23.49 3.95
C PHE A 174 4.42 23.14 4.64
N LYS A 175 3.36 23.86 4.28
CA LYS A 175 2.00 23.59 4.72
C LYS A 175 1.13 23.25 3.52
N PRO A 176 0.51 22.05 3.47
CA PRO A 176 -0.37 21.69 2.37
C PRO A 176 -1.55 22.66 2.27
N ASP A 177 -2.04 22.86 1.06
CA ASP A 177 -3.22 23.69 0.80
C ASP A 177 -4.50 22.90 1.09
N PRO A 178 -5.27 23.25 2.14
CA PRO A 178 -6.47 22.50 2.54
C PRO A 178 -7.60 22.56 1.50
N THR A 179 -7.49 23.42 0.49
CA THR A 179 -8.48 23.49 -0.60
C THR A 179 -8.28 22.43 -1.68
N ILE A 180 -7.13 21.74 -1.66
CA ILE A 180 -6.76 20.73 -2.66
C ILE A 180 -6.95 19.32 -2.12
N PHE A 181 -6.64 19.10 -0.84
CA PHE A 181 -6.65 17.77 -0.24
C PHE A 181 -7.95 17.49 0.51
N ASP A 182 -8.40 16.24 0.48
CA ASP A 182 -9.58 15.77 1.22
C ASP A 182 -9.39 15.92 2.75
N SER A 183 -8.14 15.84 3.21
CA SER A 183 -7.69 16.12 4.58
C SER A 183 -6.27 16.67 4.51
N ASP A 184 -5.94 17.64 5.35
CA ASP A 184 -4.60 18.22 5.49
C ASP A 184 -3.84 17.70 6.73
N ILE A 185 -4.36 16.65 7.38
CA ILE A 185 -3.77 16.07 8.60
C ILE A 185 -2.86 14.91 8.24
N TYR A 186 -1.58 15.01 8.61
CA TYR A 186 -0.61 13.96 8.46
C TYR A 186 -0.79 12.84 9.49
N ASP A 187 -0.63 11.60 9.03
CA ASP A 187 -0.57 10.43 9.90
C ASP A 187 0.89 10.07 10.20
N TYR A 188 1.26 10.09 11.50
CA TYR A 188 2.60 9.78 11.95
C TYR A 188 3.03 8.35 11.59
N GLU A 189 2.15 7.37 11.74
CA GLU A 189 2.49 5.97 11.48
C GLU A 189 2.73 5.71 9.98
N ILE A 190 2.02 6.38 9.09
CA ILE A 190 2.27 6.31 7.64
C ILE A 190 3.67 6.84 7.30
N LEU A 191 4.04 8.01 7.83
CA LEU A 191 5.38 8.57 7.63
C LEU A 191 6.46 7.70 8.26
N LYS A 192 6.23 7.18 9.45
CA LYS A 192 7.16 6.32 10.19
C LYS A 192 7.54 5.06 9.39
N VAL A 193 6.57 4.41 8.77
CA VAL A 193 6.82 3.22 7.95
C VAL A 193 7.75 3.55 6.80
N ARG A 194 7.45 4.59 6.03
CA ARG A 194 8.26 4.99 4.87
C ARG A 194 9.66 5.46 5.27
N ILE A 195 9.78 6.24 6.33
CA ILE A 195 11.07 6.74 6.83
C ILE A 195 11.95 5.60 7.34
N ARG A 196 11.37 4.62 8.04
CA ARG A 196 12.08 3.41 8.46
C ARG A 196 12.57 2.60 7.26
N GLU A 197 11.75 2.42 6.25
CA GLU A 197 12.12 1.75 4.99
C GLU A 197 13.32 2.44 4.34
N LEU A 198 13.28 3.77 4.19
CA LEU A 198 14.38 4.56 3.63
C LEU A 198 15.68 4.43 4.45
N ALA A 199 15.59 4.35 5.77
CA ALA A 199 16.75 4.15 6.63
C ALA A 199 17.38 2.75 6.44
N PHE A 200 16.56 1.70 6.25
CA PHE A 200 17.07 0.36 5.92
C PHE A 200 17.75 0.30 4.54
N LEU A 201 17.19 0.98 3.54
CA LEU A 201 17.70 1.01 2.17
C LEU A 201 19.00 1.81 2.04
N ASN A 202 19.29 2.69 3.01
CA ASN A 202 20.46 3.57 3.01
C ASN A 202 21.30 3.32 4.28
N LYS A 203 22.09 2.26 4.24
CA LYS A 203 22.97 1.83 5.33
C LYS A 203 23.77 2.99 5.94
N GLY A 204 23.66 3.17 7.27
CA GLY A 204 24.39 4.20 8.01
C GLY A 204 23.80 5.61 7.93
N LEU A 205 22.68 5.81 7.19
CA LEU A 205 21.94 7.06 7.19
C LEU A 205 21.05 7.14 8.44
N CYS A 206 21.17 8.24 9.17
CA CYS A 206 20.32 8.53 10.32
C CYS A 206 19.10 9.37 9.90
N ILE A 207 17.90 8.86 10.10
CA ILE A 207 16.68 9.63 9.88
C ILE A 207 15.92 9.71 11.20
N THR A 208 15.52 10.92 11.60
CA THR A 208 14.71 11.17 12.79
C THR A 208 13.33 11.65 12.35
N LEU A 209 12.28 11.03 12.87
CA LEU A 209 10.89 11.50 12.70
C LEU A 209 10.37 11.96 14.04
N ARG A 210 9.76 13.15 14.09
CA ARG A 210 9.18 13.73 15.30
C ARG A 210 7.80 14.30 15.00
N ASP A 211 6.88 14.10 15.94
CA ASP A 211 5.54 14.71 15.95
C ASP A 211 5.46 15.73 17.11
N ASP A 212 5.42 17.00 16.78
CA ASP A 212 5.37 18.12 17.75
C ASP A 212 3.94 18.67 17.90
N ARG A 213 2.92 17.97 17.41
CA ARG A 213 1.53 18.46 17.47
C ARG A 213 0.94 18.44 18.88
N ASP A 214 1.36 17.50 19.72
CA ASP A 214 0.95 17.41 21.11
C ASP A 214 2.10 17.84 22.03
N ASP A 215 1.85 18.82 22.89
CA ASP A 215 2.84 19.34 23.84
C ASP A 215 3.13 18.39 25.01
N GLU A 216 2.16 17.52 25.35
CA GLU A 216 2.29 16.60 26.50
C GLU A 216 2.91 15.26 26.11
N ASP A 217 2.86 14.90 24.83
CA ASP A 217 3.35 13.58 24.33
C ASP A 217 4.08 13.76 22.99
N THR A 218 5.23 14.46 23.02
CA THR A 218 6.09 14.57 21.82
C THR A 218 6.61 13.20 21.44
N THR A 219 6.06 12.63 20.39
CA THR A 219 6.50 11.34 19.86
C THR A 219 7.67 11.53 18.90
N GLY A 220 8.78 10.87 19.14
CA GLY A 220 9.95 10.96 18.27
C GLY A 220 10.71 9.64 18.20
N GLU A 221 11.08 9.22 16.99
CA GLU A 221 11.87 8.01 16.76
C GLU A 221 13.09 8.32 15.86
N LYS A 222 14.19 7.63 16.15
CA LYS A 222 15.43 7.68 15.38
C LYS A 222 15.67 6.34 14.69
N PHE A 223 15.85 6.38 13.39
CA PHE A 223 16.11 5.22 12.54
C PHE A 223 17.55 5.28 12.04
N LEU A 224 18.35 4.29 12.39
CA LEU A 224 19.74 4.12 11.97
C LEU A 224 20.03 2.63 11.90
N TYR A 225 20.34 2.11 10.72
CA TYR A 225 20.55 0.70 10.48
C TYR A 225 21.90 0.48 9.77
N GLU A 226 22.83 -0.16 10.48
CA GLU A 226 24.15 -0.46 9.95
C GLU A 226 24.19 -1.77 9.12
N GLY A 227 23.18 -2.62 9.28
CA GLY A 227 23.03 -3.87 8.52
C GLY A 227 22.32 -3.70 7.16
N GLY A 228 21.79 -2.52 6.86
CA GLY A 228 21.11 -2.24 5.59
C GLY A 228 19.95 -3.18 5.31
N ILE A 229 19.81 -3.67 4.06
CA ILE A 229 18.69 -4.54 3.66
C ILE A 229 18.71 -5.92 4.36
N SER A 230 19.87 -6.39 4.84
CA SER A 230 19.92 -7.61 5.65
C SER A 230 19.22 -7.43 7.00
N GLU A 231 19.40 -6.27 7.62
CA GLU A 231 18.69 -5.91 8.85
C GLU A 231 17.20 -5.69 8.60
N TYR A 232 16.84 -5.20 7.41
CA TYR A 232 15.45 -5.07 6.99
C TYR A 232 14.76 -6.44 6.87
N VAL A 233 15.41 -7.45 6.31
CA VAL A 233 14.89 -8.83 6.28
C VAL A 233 14.67 -9.36 7.69
N ARG A 234 15.63 -9.14 8.63
CA ARG A 234 15.44 -9.52 10.04
C ARG A 234 14.27 -8.80 10.69
N PHE A 235 14.10 -7.51 10.38
CA PHE A 235 12.97 -6.73 10.89
C PHE A 235 11.64 -7.27 10.40
N ILE A 236 11.51 -7.61 9.11
CA ILE A 236 10.27 -8.20 8.54
C ILE A 236 10.02 -9.60 9.12
N ASN A 237 11.07 -10.35 9.42
CA ASN A 237 10.96 -11.69 10.00
C ASN A 237 10.84 -11.67 11.55
N LYS A 238 10.77 -10.49 12.17
CA LYS A 238 10.55 -10.39 13.61
C LYS A 238 9.18 -10.96 13.97
N GLY A 239 9.17 -12.08 14.71
CA GLY A 239 7.96 -12.83 15.04
C GLY A 239 7.74 -14.07 14.17
N LYS A 240 8.55 -14.31 13.15
CA LYS A 240 8.57 -15.54 12.35
C LYS A 240 9.70 -16.44 12.79
N THR A 241 9.49 -17.75 12.67
CA THR A 241 10.54 -18.73 12.93
C THR A 241 11.40 -18.90 11.67
N PRO A 242 12.66 -18.45 11.65
CA PRO A 242 13.52 -18.65 10.48
C PRO A 242 13.86 -20.14 10.33
N LEU A 243 14.05 -20.57 9.09
CA LEU A 243 14.49 -21.93 8.75
C LEU A 243 16.01 -22.10 8.75
N HIS A 244 16.74 -21.00 8.68
CA HIS A 244 18.19 -20.89 8.80
C HIS A 244 18.57 -19.57 9.44
N ASP A 245 19.69 -19.53 10.17
CA ASP A 245 20.06 -18.36 10.98
C ASP A 245 20.61 -17.21 10.14
N ASP A 246 21.37 -17.51 9.10
CA ASP A 246 22.04 -16.51 8.27
C ASP A 246 21.09 -15.85 7.28
N ILE A 247 21.25 -14.52 7.12
CA ILE A 247 20.63 -13.80 6.00
C ILE A 247 21.49 -14.02 4.76
N ILE A 248 20.91 -14.55 3.71
CA ILE A 248 21.56 -14.69 2.41
C ILE A 248 21.65 -13.31 1.78
N HIS A 249 22.85 -12.78 1.65
CA HIS A 249 23.10 -11.44 1.14
C HIS A 249 23.99 -11.51 -0.11
N LEU A 250 23.47 -11.01 -1.23
CA LEU A 250 24.07 -11.09 -2.55
C LEU A 250 24.24 -9.66 -3.09
N THR A 251 25.42 -9.37 -3.63
CA THR A 251 25.72 -8.06 -4.23
C THR A 251 26.45 -8.22 -5.55
N GLY A 252 26.24 -7.28 -6.46
CA GLY A 252 26.97 -7.19 -7.72
C GLY A 252 26.82 -5.83 -8.37
N GLU A 253 27.74 -5.51 -9.25
CA GLU A 253 27.77 -4.25 -10.01
C GLU A 253 28.18 -4.53 -11.45
N GLU A 254 27.48 -3.92 -12.41
CA GLU A 254 27.82 -3.96 -13.84
C GLU A 254 27.35 -2.65 -14.48
N ASP A 255 28.17 -2.03 -15.31
CA ASP A 255 27.89 -0.78 -16.04
C ASP A 255 27.36 0.37 -15.14
N GLY A 256 27.82 0.44 -13.89
CA GLY A 256 27.39 1.43 -12.91
C GLY A 256 26.03 1.17 -12.28
N VAL A 257 25.40 0.03 -12.58
CA VAL A 257 24.20 -0.46 -11.92
C VAL A 257 24.61 -1.33 -10.73
N MET A 258 24.29 -0.90 -9.52
CA MET A 258 24.50 -1.68 -8.31
C MET A 258 23.25 -2.51 -8.01
N PHE A 259 23.43 -3.78 -7.71
CA PHE A 259 22.35 -4.71 -7.43
C PHE A 259 22.62 -5.46 -6.13
N GLU A 260 21.64 -5.49 -5.27
CA GLU A 260 21.73 -6.06 -3.93
C GLU A 260 20.46 -6.83 -3.59
N VAL A 261 20.59 -8.03 -3.04
CA VAL A 261 19.49 -8.87 -2.57
C VAL A 261 19.81 -9.39 -1.19
N ALA A 262 18.86 -9.27 -0.27
CA ALA A 262 18.90 -9.95 1.02
C ALA A 262 17.67 -10.83 1.16
N MET A 263 17.82 -12.07 1.64
CA MET A 263 16.70 -12.97 1.81
C MET A 263 16.91 -13.99 2.92
N GLN A 264 15.77 -14.50 3.46
CA GLN A 264 15.73 -15.57 4.45
C GLN A 264 14.43 -16.35 4.32
N TYR A 265 14.49 -17.67 4.48
CA TYR A 265 13.31 -18.51 4.58
C TYR A 265 12.84 -18.66 6.01
N ASN A 266 11.52 -18.75 6.19
CA ASN A 266 10.85 -18.94 7.47
C ASN A 266 9.74 -20.00 7.37
N THR A 267 9.10 -20.31 8.49
CA THR A 267 8.06 -21.35 8.55
C THR A 267 6.72 -20.95 7.96
N SER A 268 6.50 -19.67 7.62
CA SER A 268 5.23 -19.20 7.06
C SER A 268 4.93 -19.80 5.68
N TYR A 269 3.71 -19.62 5.21
CA TYR A 269 3.27 -20.11 3.89
C TYR A 269 3.23 -19.01 2.83
N ASN A 270 3.35 -17.75 3.25
CA ASN A 270 3.31 -16.59 2.37
C ASN A 270 4.73 -16.15 2.00
N ASP A 271 4.88 -15.52 0.85
CA ASP A 271 6.10 -14.84 0.45
C ASP A 271 5.98 -13.33 0.73
N ASN A 272 7.10 -12.72 1.13
CA ASN A 272 7.25 -11.29 1.34
C ASN A 272 8.42 -10.82 0.49
N ILE A 273 8.15 -10.43 -0.75
CA ILE A 273 9.16 -9.96 -1.71
C ILE A 273 8.90 -8.49 -1.99
N TYR A 274 9.86 -7.64 -1.63
CA TYR A 274 9.83 -6.21 -1.85
C TYR A 274 10.99 -5.79 -2.75
N SER A 275 10.69 -5.03 -3.78
CA SER A 275 11.67 -4.59 -4.76
C SER A 275 11.73 -3.07 -4.85
N PHE A 276 12.97 -2.56 -4.96
CA PHE A 276 13.26 -1.13 -4.96
C PHE A 276 14.21 -0.76 -6.08
N VAL A 277 14.00 0.41 -6.67
CA VAL A 277 14.91 1.03 -7.62
C VAL A 277 15.19 2.46 -7.18
N ASN A 278 16.45 2.79 -6.90
CA ASN A 278 16.85 4.09 -6.36
C ASN A 278 16.02 4.49 -5.13
N ASN A 279 15.81 3.54 -4.22
CA ASN A 279 14.99 3.65 -3.02
C ASN A 279 13.46 3.82 -3.26
N ILE A 280 12.99 3.77 -4.49
CA ILE A 280 11.58 3.82 -4.84
C ILE A 280 11.02 2.40 -4.82
N ASN A 281 9.93 2.18 -4.11
CA ASN A 281 9.24 0.89 -4.08
C ASN A 281 8.56 0.60 -5.43
N THR A 282 8.96 -0.49 -6.07
CA THR A 282 8.38 -0.96 -7.35
C THR A 282 7.32 -2.02 -7.08
N HIS A 283 6.16 -1.58 -6.58
CA HIS A 283 5.08 -2.49 -6.15
C HIS A 283 4.53 -3.38 -7.27
N ASP A 284 4.67 -2.98 -8.53
CA ASP A 284 4.31 -3.78 -9.72
C ASP A 284 5.52 -4.62 -10.24
N GLY A 285 6.63 -4.65 -9.47
CA GLY A 285 7.84 -5.37 -9.82
C GLY A 285 8.64 -4.70 -10.94
N GLY A 286 9.10 -5.49 -11.89
CA GLY A 286 9.89 -5.05 -13.03
C GLY A 286 11.04 -5.99 -13.36
N THR A 287 11.89 -5.59 -14.29
CA THR A 287 12.96 -6.43 -14.84
C THR A 287 13.96 -6.93 -13.80
N HIS A 288 14.24 -6.14 -12.75
CA HIS A 288 15.12 -6.51 -11.64
C HIS A 288 14.52 -7.66 -10.81
N GLU A 289 13.24 -7.61 -10.49
CA GLU A 289 12.54 -8.66 -9.76
C GLU A 289 12.31 -9.90 -10.63
N GLU A 290 11.93 -9.73 -11.90
CA GLU A 290 11.76 -10.83 -12.85
C GLU A 290 13.04 -11.64 -13.01
N GLY A 291 14.21 -10.97 -13.08
CA GLY A 291 15.51 -11.63 -13.14
C GLY A 291 15.76 -12.53 -11.94
N VAL A 292 15.53 -12.00 -10.72
CA VAL A 292 15.69 -12.75 -9.46
C VAL A 292 14.72 -13.94 -9.38
N ARG A 293 13.43 -13.74 -9.66
CA ARG A 293 12.42 -14.80 -9.58
C ARG A 293 12.72 -15.98 -10.53
N ARG A 294 13.19 -15.68 -11.74
CA ARG A 294 13.62 -16.71 -12.70
C ARG A 294 14.86 -17.46 -12.21
N ALA A 295 15.86 -16.71 -11.74
CA ALA A 295 17.11 -17.28 -11.23
C ALA A 295 16.86 -18.16 -10.00
N LEU A 296 16.05 -17.70 -9.03
CA LEU A 296 15.67 -18.45 -7.84
C LEU A 296 15.08 -19.82 -8.20
N THR A 297 14.09 -19.83 -9.08
CA THR A 297 13.43 -21.08 -9.52
C THR A 297 14.40 -22.00 -10.22
N ARG A 298 15.25 -21.48 -11.09
CA ARG A 298 16.23 -22.26 -11.84
C ARG A 298 17.31 -22.86 -10.94
N VAL A 299 17.87 -22.06 -10.04
CA VAL A 299 18.96 -22.48 -9.14
C VAL A 299 18.48 -23.58 -8.19
N ILE A 300 17.31 -23.40 -7.55
CA ILE A 300 16.75 -24.42 -6.65
C ILE A 300 16.48 -25.73 -7.39
N ASN A 301 15.84 -25.69 -8.58
CA ASN A 301 15.62 -26.89 -9.38
C ASN A 301 16.93 -27.59 -9.78
N SER A 302 17.95 -26.82 -10.21
CA SER A 302 19.27 -27.36 -10.58
C SER A 302 19.95 -28.03 -9.38
N TYR A 303 19.97 -27.35 -8.23
CA TYR A 303 20.54 -27.89 -7.00
C TYR A 303 19.83 -29.15 -6.52
N ALA A 304 18.49 -29.13 -6.51
CA ALA A 304 17.67 -30.26 -6.08
C ALA A 304 17.91 -31.51 -6.95
N ARG A 305 18.04 -31.34 -8.26
CA ARG A 305 18.35 -32.47 -9.20
C ARG A 305 19.78 -32.97 -9.04
N LYS A 306 20.78 -32.08 -8.98
CA LYS A 306 22.20 -32.45 -8.80
C LYS A 306 22.45 -33.23 -7.51
N ASN A 307 21.69 -32.92 -6.45
CA ASN A 307 21.81 -33.58 -5.14
C ASN A 307 20.78 -34.70 -4.91
N ASN A 308 20.10 -35.17 -5.96
CA ASN A 308 19.10 -36.24 -5.91
C ASN A 308 17.93 -35.99 -4.93
N LEU A 309 17.64 -34.72 -4.59
CA LEU A 309 16.48 -34.34 -3.79
C LEU A 309 15.20 -34.29 -4.63
N LEU A 310 15.33 -34.08 -5.94
CA LEU A 310 14.28 -34.12 -6.95
C LEU A 310 14.71 -35.12 -8.06
N LYS A 311 13.91 -36.14 -8.29
CA LYS A 311 14.21 -37.14 -9.31
C LYS A 311 13.93 -36.61 -10.72
N GLU A 312 14.60 -37.15 -11.76
CA GLU A 312 14.39 -36.73 -13.16
C GLU A 312 12.92 -36.81 -13.62
N LYS A 313 12.20 -37.82 -13.13
CA LYS A 313 10.78 -38.08 -13.45
C LYS A 313 9.80 -37.18 -12.68
N ASP A 314 10.26 -36.50 -11.64
CA ASP A 314 9.41 -35.66 -10.85
C ASP A 314 9.20 -34.30 -11.54
N ASP A 315 8.02 -33.70 -11.36
CA ASP A 315 7.72 -32.36 -11.87
C ASP A 315 8.72 -31.34 -11.31
N SER A 316 9.13 -30.37 -12.12
CA SER A 316 9.95 -29.27 -11.67
C SER A 316 9.18 -28.38 -10.68
N LEU A 317 9.91 -27.82 -9.73
CA LEU A 317 9.37 -26.81 -8.81
C LEU A 317 8.99 -25.56 -9.60
N THR A 318 7.82 -24.98 -9.30
CA THR A 318 7.36 -23.72 -9.88
C THR A 318 7.86 -22.51 -9.08
N GLY A 319 7.64 -21.31 -9.62
CA GLY A 319 7.95 -20.07 -8.91
C GLY A 319 7.24 -19.96 -7.56
N ASP A 320 5.99 -20.40 -7.47
CA ASP A 320 5.23 -20.35 -6.21
C ASP A 320 5.74 -21.37 -5.18
N ASP A 321 6.19 -22.54 -5.63
CA ASP A 321 6.77 -23.55 -4.73
C ASP A 321 8.04 -23.05 -4.05
N VAL A 322 8.90 -22.34 -4.78
CA VAL A 322 10.21 -21.86 -4.26
C VAL A 322 10.11 -20.57 -3.45
N LYS A 323 8.98 -19.87 -3.53
CA LYS A 323 8.74 -18.63 -2.77
C LYS A 323 8.06 -18.88 -1.42
N GLU A 324 7.46 -20.03 -1.17
CA GLU A 324 6.74 -20.32 0.08
C GLU A 324 7.65 -20.09 1.30
N GLY A 325 7.27 -19.16 2.16
CA GLY A 325 8.02 -18.79 3.36
C GLY A 325 9.26 -17.92 3.09
N LEU A 326 9.39 -17.32 1.91
CA LEU A 326 10.52 -16.48 1.56
C LEU A 326 10.26 -15.01 1.92
N THR A 327 11.16 -14.40 2.69
CA THR A 327 11.29 -12.96 2.84
C THR A 327 12.49 -12.49 2.05
N MET A 328 12.29 -11.53 1.12
CA MET A 328 13.33 -11.05 0.22
C MET A 328 13.20 -9.55 -0.03
N ILE A 329 14.33 -8.84 0.06
CA ILE A 329 14.48 -7.45 -0.35
C ILE A 329 15.39 -7.40 -1.55
N ILE A 330 14.94 -6.74 -2.62
CA ILE A 330 15.72 -6.50 -3.85
C ILE A 330 15.95 -5.00 -3.98
N SER A 331 17.19 -4.57 -4.02
CA SER A 331 17.59 -3.17 -4.20
C SER A 331 18.44 -3.02 -5.46
N CYS A 332 17.97 -2.18 -6.38
CA CYS A 332 18.71 -1.82 -7.59
C CYS A 332 19.00 -0.32 -7.58
N LYS A 333 20.26 0.07 -7.74
CA LYS A 333 20.66 1.47 -7.92
C LYS A 333 21.11 1.65 -9.36
N HIS A 334 20.32 2.37 -10.13
CA HIS A 334 20.50 2.54 -11.57
C HIS A 334 20.71 4.02 -11.92
N PRO A 335 21.72 4.39 -12.73
CA PRO A 335 21.98 5.79 -13.07
C PRO A 335 20.89 6.43 -13.95
N ASN A 336 20.18 5.63 -14.75
CA ASN A 336 19.11 6.10 -15.63
C ASN A 336 17.94 5.10 -15.69
N PRO A 337 17.16 4.95 -14.60
CA PRO A 337 16.07 3.98 -14.57
C PRO A 337 14.90 4.45 -15.45
N GLN A 338 14.28 3.50 -16.13
CA GLN A 338 13.08 3.72 -16.96
C GLN A 338 11.90 3.02 -16.27
N PHE A 339 10.94 3.81 -15.84
CA PHE A 339 9.73 3.31 -15.17
C PHE A 339 8.53 3.29 -16.10
N GLU A 340 7.65 2.34 -15.91
CA GLU A 340 6.32 2.34 -16.51
C GLU A 340 5.41 3.28 -15.69
N GLY A 341 5.05 4.43 -16.28
CA GLY A 341 4.15 5.42 -15.66
C GLY A 341 4.79 6.36 -14.62
N GLN A 342 4.02 7.37 -14.23
CA GLN A 342 4.45 8.44 -13.32
C GLN A 342 4.63 7.95 -11.87
N THR A 343 3.89 6.95 -11.45
CA THR A 343 3.95 6.38 -10.09
C THR A 343 5.20 5.55 -9.84
N LYS A 344 6.02 5.32 -10.89
CA LYS A 344 7.29 4.57 -10.83
C LYS A 344 7.13 3.14 -10.27
N GLY A 345 5.95 2.53 -10.43
CA GLY A 345 5.61 1.24 -9.83
C GLY A 345 6.35 0.04 -10.43
N ARG A 346 6.87 0.16 -11.66
CA ARG A 346 7.52 -0.93 -12.39
C ARG A 346 8.76 -0.47 -13.16
N LEU A 347 9.85 -1.22 -13.04
CA LEU A 347 11.08 -0.97 -13.82
C LEU A 347 11.02 -1.65 -15.20
N GLY A 348 11.33 -0.87 -16.26
CA GLY A 348 11.33 -1.33 -17.65
C GLY A 348 12.68 -1.71 -18.25
N ASN A 349 13.81 -1.29 -17.64
CA ASN A 349 15.16 -1.48 -18.15
C ASN A 349 15.49 -2.96 -18.43
N SER A 350 15.61 -3.36 -19.68
CA SER A 350 15.80 -4.77 -20.07
C SER A 350 17.15 -5.36 -19.66
N GLU A 351 18.21 -4.54 -19.61
CA GLU A 351 19.58 -4.90 -19.21
C GLU A 351 19.63 -5.35 -17.74
N VAL A 352 18.82 -4.74 -16.87
CA VAL A 352 18.77 -5.07 -15.43
C VAL A 352 18.31 -6.51 -15.18
N ARG A 353 17.46 -7.06 -16.06
CA ARG A 353 17.02 -8.46 -15.94
C ARG A 353 18.18 -9.45 -16.00
N LYS A 354 19.15 -9.20 -16.91
CA LYS A 354 20.32 -10.07 -17.07
C LYS A 354 21.26 -9.94 -15.88
N LEU A 355 21.50 -8.71 -15.44
CA LEU A 355 22.34 -8.44 -14.28
C LEU A 355 21.74 -9.11 -13.03
N ALA A 356 20.47 -8.91 -12.76
CA ALA A 356 19.76 -9.51 -11.63
C ALA A 356 19.83 -11.04 -11.65
N ASP A 357 19.58 -11.67 -12.82
CA ASP A 357 19.69 -13.12 -13.00
C ASP A 357 21.11 -13.61 -12.74
N SER A 358 22.14 -12.93 -13.27
CA SER A 358 23.54 -13.32 -13.15
C SER A 358 24.03 -13.21 -11.71
N VAL A 359 23.85 -12.05 -11.08
CA VAL A 359 24.29 -11.78 -9.68
C VAL A 359 23.62 -12.75 -8.72
N PHE A 360 22.29 -12.91 -8.86
CA PHE A 360 21.53 -13.82 -8.02
C PHE A 360 21.95 -15.28 -8.19
N SER A 361 22.05 -15.77 -9.44
CA SER A 361 22.41 -17.16 -9.70
C SER A 361 23.77 -17.51 -9.13
N GLN A 362 24.80 -16.70 -9.44
CA GLN A 362 26.18 -16.99 -8.99
C GLN A 362 26.29 -16.95 -7.47
N GLY A 363 25.71 -15.92 -6.84
CA GLY A 363 25.76 -15.77 -5.40
C GLY A 363 24.97 -16.84 -4.65
N PHE A 364 23.76 -17.17 -5.15
CA PHE A 364 22.92 -18.15 -4.49
C PHE A 364 23.39 -19.58 -4.71
N GLU A 365 23.87 -19.93 -5.92
CA GLU A 365 24.52 -21.23 -6.15
C GLU A 365 25.72 -21.44 -5.21
N ARG A 366 26.56 -20.42 -5.04
CA ARG A 366 27.67 -20.46 -4.11
C ARG A 366 27.20 -20.69 -2.68
N PHE A 367 26.19 -19.92 -2.20
CA PHE A 367 25.62 -20.10 -0.87
C PHE A 367 25.12 -21.55 -0.64
N LEU A 368 24.36 -22.11 -1.59
CA LEU A 368 23.83 -23.47 -1.46
C LEU A 368 24.94 -24.52 -1.39
N LEU A 369 26.10 -24.28 -2.04
CA LEU A 369 27.25 -25.18 -1.99
C LEU A 369 28.05 -25.04 -0.69
N GLU A 370 28.17 -23.81 -0.17
CA GLU A 370 28.87 -23.51 1.08
C GLU A 370 28.07 -23.92 2.32
N HIS A 371 26.72 -23.94 2.24
CA HIS A 371 25.80 -24.23 3.35
C HIS A 371 24.84 -25.39 2.99
N PRO A 372 25.34 -26.64 2.88
CA PRO A 372 24.54 -27.75 2.38
C PRO A 372 23.36 -28.14 3.27
N GLU A 373 23.43 -27.91 4.58
CA GLU A 373 22.30 -28.19 5.49
C GLU A 373 21.17 -27.17 5.27
N ASP A 374 21.47 -25.87 5.18
CA ASP A 374 20.49 -24.84 4.89
C ASP A 374 19.88 -25.03 3.48
N ALA A 375 20.72 -25.37 2.52
CA ALA A 375 20.27 -25.71 1.17
C ALA A 375 19.24 -26.85 1.16
N LYS A 376 19.49 -27.89 1.93
CA LYS A 376 18.57 -29.02 2.08
C LYS A 376 17.26 -28.60 2.74
N ILE A 377 17.30 -27.74 3.75
CA ILE A 377 16.11 -27.20 4.41
C ILE A 377 15.28 -26.38 3.41
N ILE A 378 15.91 -25.46 2.67
CA ILE A 378 15.28 -24.62 1.65
C ILE A 378 14.62 -25.48 0.57
N VAL A 379 15.34 -26.43 0.01
CA VAL A 379 14.80 -27.34 -1.02
C VAL A 379 13.65 -28.18 -0.49
N ASN A 380 13.75 -28.71 0.73
CA ASN A 380 12.67 -29.47 1.36
C ASN A 380 11.40 -28.63 1.57
N LYS A 381 11.54 -27.35 1.94
CA LYS A 381 10.41 -26.41 2.04
C LYS A 381 9.70 -26.30 0.69
N ALA A 382 10.44 -26.06 -0.39
CA ALA A 382 9.90 -25.97 -1.76
C ALA A 382 9.26 -27.30 -2.23
N LEU A 383 9.87 -28.46 -1.91
CA LEU A 383 9.29 -29.77 -2.23
C LEU A 383 7.98 -30.03 -1.49
N LEU A 384 7.87 -29.58 -0.24
CA LEU A 384 6.62 -29.66 0.53
C LEU A 384 5.53 -28.79 -0.10
N ALA A 385 5.87 -27.56 -0.52
CA ALA A 385 4.96 -26.65 -1.24
C ALA A 385 4.47 -27.29 -2.55
N CYS A 386 5.38 -27.86 -3.35
CA CYS A 386 5.06 -28.57 -4.60
C CYS A 386 4.08 -29.74 -4.37
N ARG A 387 4.32 -30.55 -3.33
CA ARG A 387 3.42 -31.67 -2.99
C ARG A 387 2.03 -31.16 -2.62
N ALA A 388 1.93 -30.10 -1.83
CA ALA A 388 0.66 -29.49 -1.46
C ALA A 388 -0.09 -28.94 -2.68
N ARG A 389 0.60 -28.19 -3.55
CA ARG A 389 0.05 -27.68 -4.82
C ARG A 389 -0.48 -28.81 -5.70
N ASN A 390 0.29 -29.89 -5.87
CA ASN A 390 -0.13 -31.04 -6.67
C ASN A 390 -1.33 -31.78 -6.05
N ALA A 391 -1.39 -31.89 -4.73
CA ALA A 391 -2.55 -32.45 -4.03
C ALA A 391 -3.80 -31.58 -4.24
N ALA A 392 -3.66 -30.26 -4.13
CA ALA A 392 -4.73 -29.30 -4.38
C ALA A 392 -5.23 -29.37 -5.84
N ARG A 393 -4.32 -29.48 -6.82
CA ARG A 393 -4.67 -29.65 -8.25
C ARG A 393 -5.48 -30.93 -8.48
N LYS A 394 -5.02 -32.06 -7.94
CA LYS A 394 -5.76 -33.33 -8.03
C LYS A 394 -7.14 -33.24 -7.41
N ALA A 395 -7.26 -32.63 -6.25
CA ALA A 395 -8.57 -32.41 -5.60
C ALA A 395 -9.52 -31.60 -6.48
N ARG A 396 -9.02 -30.51 -7.11
CA ARG A 396 -9.81 -29.70 -8.06
C ARG A 396 -10.24 -30.47 -9.29
N GLU A 397 -9.35 -31.30 -9.90
CA GLU A 397 -9.69 -32.10 -11.06
C GLU A 397 -10.78 -33.12 -10.75
N ILE A 398 -10.74 -33.75 -9.57
CA ILE A 398 -11.77 -34.64 -9.10
C ILE A 398 -13.09 -33.89 -8.93
N THR A 399 -13.08 -32.74 -8.31
CA THR A 399 -14.26 -31.88 -8.15
C THR A 399 -14.83 -31.44 -9.51
N ARG A 400 -14.00 -30.97 -10.45
CA ARG A 400 -14.43 -30.60 -11.82
C ARG A 400 -15.09 -31.75 -12.58
N LYS A 401 -14.57 -32.96 -12.43
CA LYS A 401 -15.18 -34.15 -13.06
C LYS A 401 -16.50 -34.54 -12.42
N THR A 402 -16.68 -34.22 -11.14
CA THR A 402 -17.93 -34.48 -10.42
C THR A 402 -18.95 -33.36 -10.67
N ASP A 403 -18.51 -32.09 -10.84
CA ASP A 403 -19.35 -30.88 -11.00
C ASP A 403 -19.94 -30.70 -12.41
N LEU A 404 -19.51 -31.48 -13.42
CA LEU A 404 -20.23 -31.54 -14.71
C LEU A 404 -21.65 -32.12 -14.56
N SER A 405 -22.03 -32.61 -13.38
CA SER A 405 -23.32 -33.23 -13.09
C SER A 405 -24.09 -32.64 -11.89
N THR A 406 -23.63 -31.54 -11.22
CA THR A 406 -24.27 -31.18 -9.97
C THR A 406 -24.69 -29.72 -9.86
N THR A 407 -25.99 -29.53 -9.87
CA THR A 407 -26.84 -28.39 -9.47
C THR A 407 -26.54 -27.81 -8.06
N ASN A 408 -25.67 -28.39 -7.26
CA ASN A 408 -25.45 -28.02 -5.86
C ASN A 408 -24.48 -26.83 -5.66
N PHE A 409 -23.64 -26.50 -6.62
CA PHE A 409 -22.71 -25.37 -6.51
C PHE A 409 -23.43 -24.01 -6.62
N PHE A 410 -24.53 -23.95 -7.35
CA PHE A 410 -25.37 -22.74 -7.49
C PHE A 410 -26.31 -22.50 -6.33
N GLY A 411 -26.43 -23.41 -5.36
CA GLY A 411 -27.39 -23.31 -4.26
C GLY A 411 -27.13 -22.18 -3.26
N LYS A 412 -25.86 -21.80 -3.06
CA LYS A 412 -25.51 -20.72 -2.11
C LYS A 412 -25.50 -19.34 -2.77
N LEU A 413 -24.91 -19.20 -3.97
CA LEU A 413 -24.86 -17.93 -4.68
C LEU A 413 -26.21 -17.61 -5.32
N SER A 414 -26.79 -16.50 -4.88
CA SER A 414 -27.92 -15.88 -5.58
C SER A 414 -27.39 -14.85 -6.57
N ASP A 415 -27.04 -15.30 -7.78
CA ASP A 415 -26.41 -14.46 -8.80
C ASP A 415 -27.34 -13.35 -9.33
N CYS A 416 -26.77 -12.29 -9.90
CA CYS A 416 -27.51 -11.24 -10.60
C CYS A 416 -27.82 -11.67 -12.06
N LYS A 417 -28.79 -11.00 -12.67
CA LYS A 417 -29.20 -11.28 -14.06
C LYS A 417 -28.23 -10.67 -15.07
N SER A 418 -27.64 -9.52 -14.75
CA SER A 418 -26.64 -8.86 -15.60
C SER A 418 -25.42 -9.77 -15.78
N LYS A 419 -24.87 -9.75 -16.98
CA LYS A 419 -23.58 -10.39 -17.31
C LYS A 419 -22.47 -9.36 -17.56
N ASP A 420 -22.80 -8.07 -17.46
CA ASP A 420 -21.82 -7.00 -17.55
C ASP A 420 -21.15 -6.77 -16.17
N PRO A 421 -19.84 -7.06 -16.03
CA PRO A 421 -19.14 -6.86 -14.77
C PRO A 421 -19.21 -5.42 -14.28
N LYS A 422 -19.21 -4.43 -15.17
CA LYS A 422 -19.14 -2.99 -14.82
C LYS A 422 -20.34 -2.48 -14.03
N VAL A 423 -21.48 -3.15 -14.15
CA VAL A 423 -22.71 -2.79 -13.43
C VAL A 423 -23.09 -3.80 -12.36
N SER A 424 -22.40 -4.94 -12.33
CA SER A 424 -22.69 -6.04 -11.40
C SER A 424 -21.90 -5.89 -10.11
N GLU A 425 -22.50 -6.23 -9.00
CA GLU A 425 -21.86 -6.23 -7.68
C GLU A 425 -22.28 -7.45 -6.87
N ILE A 426 -21.39 -7.90 -5.97
CA ILE A 426 -21.65 -9.04 -5.09
C ILE A 426 -21.55 -8.64 -3.63
N PHE A 427 -22.57 -8.98 -2.85
CA PHE A 427 -22.57 -8.84 -1.39
C PHE A 427 -22.20 -10.17 -0.76
N ILE A 428 -21.15 -10.17 0.03
CA ILE A 428 -20.76 -11.31 0.87
C ILE A 428 -21.38 -11.05 2.24
N VAL A 429 -22.37 -11.88 2.61
CA VAL A 429 -23.27 -11.62 3.75
C VAL A 429 -23.03 -12.65 4.84
N GLU A 430 -23.01 -12.21 6.09
CA GLU A 430 -22.89 -13.08 7.25
C GLU A 430 -24.21 -13.84 7.52
N GLY A 431 -24.14 -15.16 7.43
CA GLY A 431 -25.24 -16.05 7.79
C GLY A 431 -26.37 -16.18 6.78
N ASP A 432 -27.13 -17.26 6.91
CA ASP A 432 -28.26 -17.55 6.02
C ASP A 432 -29.47 -16.63 6.29
N SER A 433 -29.63 -16.11 7.53
CA SER A 433 -30.74 -15.21 7.89
C SER A 433 -30.62 -13.86 7.19
N ALA A 434 -29.48 -13.17 7.40
CA ALA A 434 -29.22 -11.90 6.72
C ALA A 434 -29.13 -12.09 5.20
N GLY A 435 -28.57 -13.22 4.73
CA GLY A 435 -28.58 -13.62 3.33
C GLY A 435 -29.98 -13.74 2.74
N GLY A 436 -30.94 -14.22 3.51
CA GLY A 436 -32.34 -14.32 3.12
C GLY A 436 -33.04 -12.95 2.96
N SER A 437 -32.80 -12.03 3.92
CA SER A 437 -33.28 -10.64 3.83
C SER A 437 -32.64 -9.90 2.67
N ALA A 438 -31.30 -10.01 2.52
CA ALA A 438 -30.57 -9.41 1.41
C ALA A 438 -31.03 -9.90 0.04
N LYS A 439 -31.31 -11.20 -0.09
CA LYS A 439 -31.84 -11.78 -1.35
C LYS A 439 -33.20 -11.24 -1.71
N LYS A 440 -34.07 -10.94 -0.73
CA LYS A 440 -35.39 -10.34 -0.96
C LYS A 440 -35.28 -8.83 -1.26
N GLY A 441 -34.38 -8.14 -0.57
CA GLY A 441 -34.22 -6.68 -0.69
C GLY A 441 -33.38 -6.22 -1.88
N ARG A 442 -32.55 -7.09 -2.52
CA ARG A 442 -31.62 -6.71 -3.59
C ARG A 442 -32.27 -6.26 -4.89
N ASP A 443 -31.58 -5.48 -5.67
CA ASP A 443 -31.84 -5.39 -7.11
C ASP A 443 -31.31 -6.64 -7.82
N SER A 444 -32.20 -7.53 -8.20
CA SER A 444 -31.85 -8.79 -8.86
C SER A 444 -31.20 -8.62 -10.24
N MET A 445 -31.24 -7.43 -10.82
CA MET A 445 -30.59 -7.15 -12.11
C MET A 445 -29.08 -7.06 -11.96
N THR A 446 -28.60 -6.35 -10.93
CA THR A 446 -27.18 -5.97 -10.78
C THR A 446 -26.51 -6.52 -9.52
N GLN A 447 -27.29 -6.93 -8.51
CA GLN A 447 -26.78 -7.36 -7.21
C GLN A 447 -26.86 -8.87 -7.02
N ALA A 448 -25.72 -9.50 -6.74
CA ALA A 448 -25.58 -10.89 -6.33
C ALA A 448 -25.41 -11.00 -4.81
N ILE A 449 -25.89 -12.09 -4.20
CA ILE A 449 -25.78 -12.37 -2.77
C ILE A 449 -25.08 -13.70 -2.56
N LEU A 450 -24.02 -13.68 -1.74
CA LEU A 450 -23.28 -14.86 -1.29
C LEU A 450 -23.33 -14.93 0.24
N PRO A 451 -24.20 -15.73 0.85
CA PRO A 451 -24.20 -15.93 2.29
C PRO A 451 -23.04 -16.85 2.72
N LEU A 452 -22.36 -16.49 3.78
CA LEU A 452 -21.31 -17.30 4.42
C LEU A 452 -21.88 -18.05 5.63
N ARG A 453 -21.55 -19.31 5.78
CA ARG A 453 -21.96 -20.12 6.93
C ARG A 453 -20.90 -20.04 8.04
N GLY A 454 -20.92 -18.93 8.79
CA GLY A 454 -20.00 -18.70 9.90
C GLY A 454 -18.61 -18.23 9.48
N LYS A 455 -17.64 -18.40 10.36
CA LYS A 455 -16.25 -17.94 10.18
C LYS A 455 -15.53 -18.80 9.14
N ILE A 456 -14.96 -18.15 8.13
CA ILE A 456 -14.14 -18.83 7.13
C ILE A 456 -12.78 -19.23 7.71
N LEU A 457 -12.08 -20.14 7.02
CA LEU A 457 -10.74 -20.53 7.40
C LEU A 457 -9.78 -19.33 7.40
N ASN A 458 -9.00 -19.18 8.46
CA ASN A 458 -7.92 -18.21 8.50
C ASN A 458 -6.78 -18.68 7.58
N VAL A 459 -6.63 -18.02 6.44
CA VAL A 459 -5.63 -18.38 5.42
C VAL A 459 -4.21 -17.96 5.79
N GLU A 460 -4.03 -17.08 6.80
CA GLU A 460 -2.71 -16.75 7.34
C GLU A 460 -2.04 -17.98 7.99
N LYS A 461 -2.86 -18.83 8.60
CA LYS A 461 -2.44 -20.06 9.32
C LYS A 461 -2.60 -21.34 8.50
N ALA A 462 -2.97 -21.24 7.24
CA ALA A 462 -3.32 -22.40 6.45
C ALA A 462 -2.57 -22.44 5.12
N ARG A 463 -2.03 -23.61 4.82
CA ARG A 463 -1.46 -23.86 3.48
C ARG A 463 -2.54 -23.78 2.41
N LEU A 464 -2.12 -23.49 1.19
CA LEU A 464 -3.00 -23.32 0.03
C LEU A 464 -3.91 -24.54 -0.22
N ASP A 465 -3.40 -25.76 -0.07
CA ASP A 465 -4.19 -26.99 -0.25
C ASP A 465 -5.35 -27.08 0.75
N LYS A 466 -5.11 -26.71 2.02
CA LYS A 466 -6.13 -26.65 3.06
C LYS A 466 -7.13 -25.53 2.81
N ALA A 467 -6.66 -24.35 2.38
CA ALA A 467 -7.53 -23.24 2.00
C ALA A 467 -8.47 -23.64 0.86
N LEU A 468 -7.95 -24.31 -0.18
CA LEU A 468 -8.71 -24.79 -1.33
C LEU A 468 -9.63 -25.98 -1.03
N SER A 469 -9.41 -26.71 0.05
CA SER A 469 -10.34 -27.74 0.53
C SER A 469 -11.55 -27.15 1.27
N ASN A 470 -11.45 -25.89 1.74
CA ASN A 470 -12.54 -25.21 2.43
C ASN A 470 -13.66 -24.82 1.45
N GLU A 471 -14.89 -25.19 1.77
CA GLU A 471 -16.06 -24.99 0.87
C GLU A 471 -16.37 -23.52 0.64
N GLU A 472 -16.31 -22.68 1.69
CA GLU A 472 -16.62 -21.25 1.59
C GLU A 472 -15.60 -20.53 0.71
N ILE A 473 -14.30 -20.83 0.88
CA ILE A 473 -13.23 -20.25 0.06
C ILE A 473 -13.39 -20.68 -1.41
N ARG A 474 -13.69 -21.95 -1.68
CA ARG A 474 -13.95 -22.41 -3.06
C ARG A 474 -15.14 -21.71 -3.68
N THR A 475 -16.19 -21.49 -2.91
CA THR A 475 -17.38 -20.77 -3.37
C THR A 475 -17.05 -19.33 -3.75
N ILE A 476 -16.23 -18.63 -2.93
CA ILE A 476 -15.76 -17.26 -3.23
C ILE A 476 -14.92 -17.24 -4.51
N ILE A 477 -13.95 -18.16 -4.66
CA ILE A 477 -13.09 -18.26 -5.87
C ILE A 477 -13.97 -18.45 -7.12
N THR A 478 -14.93 -19.36 -7.04
CA THR A 478 -15.84 -19.65 -8.16
C THR A 478 -16.76 -18.46 -8.46
N ALA A 479 -17.26 -17.78 -7.44
CA ALA A 479 -18.13 -16.61 -7.62
C ALA A 479 -17.38 -15.46 -8.33
N PHE A 480 -16.14 -15.19 -7.98
CA PHE A 480 -15.34 -14.12 -8.61
C PHE A 480 -14.94 -14.45 -10.05
N GLY A 481 -14.63 -15.72 -10.33
CA GLY A 481 -14.26 -16.19 -11.68
C GLY A 481 -12.81 -15.89 -12.09
N THR A 482 -12.02 -15.19 -11.27
CA THR A 482 -10.64 -14.77 -11.56
C THR A 482 -9.61 -15.88 -11.44
N GLY A 483 -9.93 -17.00 -10.77
CA GLY A 483 -8.92 -17.95 -10.30
C GLY A 483 -8.08 -17.39 -9.15
N ILE A 484 -6.99 -18.09 -8.81
CA ILE A 484 -6.01 -17.67 -7.79
C ILE A 484 -4.60 -18.16 -8.18
N GLY A 485 -3.54 -17.51 -7.64
CA GLY A 485 -2.14 -17.86 -7.91
C GLY A 485 -1.79 -17.67 -9.39
N GLU A 486 -1.12 -18.64 -9.99
CA GLU A 486 -0.69 -18.60 -11.40
C GLU A 486 -1.86 -18.51 -12.42
N GLU A 487 -3.05 -18.97 -12.03
CA GLU A 487 -4.26 -18.90 -12.87
C GLU A 487 -5.05 -17.60 -12.70
N PHE A 488 -4.59 -16.69 -11.85
CA PHE A 488 -5.31 -15.44 -11.56
C PHE A 488 -5.35 -14.53 -12.79
N ASP A 489 -6.54 -14.09 -13.15
CA ASP A 489 -6.79 -13.18 -14.27
C ASP A 489 -7.87 -12.16 -13.87
N LEU A 490 -7.44 -10.94 -13.58
CA LEU A 490 -8.32 -9.86 -13.15
C LEU A 490 -9.40 -9.52 -14.22
N SER A 491 -9.09 -9.71 -15.50
CA SER A 491 -10.04 -9.43 -16.59
C SER A 491 -11.28 -10.32 -16.57
N LYS A 492 -11.23 -11.45 -15.85
CA LYS A 492 -12.34 -12.39 -15.66
C LYS A 492 -13.20 -12.09 -14.45
N LEU A 493 -12.89 -11.01 -13.71
CA LEU A 493 -13.70 -10.60 -12.56
C LEU A 493 -15.15 -10.33 -12.98
N ARG A 494 -16.09 -11.01 -12.32
CA ARG A 494 -17.52 -10.96 -12.68
C ARG A 494 -18.27 -9.77 -12.10
N TYR A 495 -17.69 -9.07 -11.14
CA TYR A 495 -18.36 -8.00 -10.39
C TYR A 495 -17.44 -6.79 -10.23
N ASP A 496 -17.95 -5.59 -10.52
CA ASP A 496 -17.22 -4.33 -10.30
C ASP A 496 -16.96 -4.07 -8.82
N LYS A 497 -17.93 -4.44 -7.96
CA LYS A 497 -17.82 -4.26 -6.52
C LYS A 497 -18.04 -5.56 -5.77
N ILE A 498 -17.11 -5.86 -4.88
CA ILE A 498 -17.18 -6.93 -3.90
C ILE A 498 -17.42 -6.25 -2.55
N ILE A 499 -18.61 -6.43 -1.99
CA ILE A 499 -19.06 -5.70 -0.81
C ILE A 499 -19.16 -6.68 0.36
N ILE A 500 -18.34 -6.47 1.38
CA ILE A 500 -18.39 -7.22 2.64
C ILE A 500 -19.54 -6.61 3.47
N MET A 501 -20.52 -7.40 3.83
CA MET A 501 -21.67 -7.00 4.62
C MET A 501 -21.83 -7.95 5.81
N THR A 502 -21.24 -7.55 6.95
CA THR A 502 -21.22 -8.29 8.21
C THR A 502 -21.92 -7.50 9.31
N ASP A 503 -22.35 -8.17 10.33
CA ASP A 503 -22.96 -7.56 11.52
C ASP A 503 -22.01 -6.55 12.19
N ALA A 504 -22.58 -5.59 12.91
CA ALA A 504 -21.81 -4.54 13.61
C ALA A 504 -21.32 -5.00 15.01
N ASP A 505 -21.15 -6.29 15.21
CA ASP A 505 -20.69 -6.93 16.44
C ASP A 505 -19.26 -7.48 16.33
N VAL A 506 -18.77 -8.13 17.39
CA VAL A 506 -17.43 -8.70 17.45
C VAL A 506 -17.23 -9.87 16.48
N ASP A 507 -18.26 -10.68 16.25
CA ASP A 507 -18.21 -11.81 15.33
C ASP A 507 -18.20 -11.35 13.87
N GLY A 508 -19.04 -10.39 13.52
CA GLY A 508 -19.03 -9.76 12.20
C GLY A 508 -17.72 -9.04 11.88
N SER A 509 -17.13 -8.39 12.88
CA SER A 509 -15.79 -7.79 12.76
C SER A 509 -14.72 -8.84 12.50
N HIS A 510 -14.80 -10.01 13.17
CA HIS A 510 -13.87 -11.12 12.96
C HIS A 510 -14.04 -11.71 11.54
N ILE A 511 -15.27 -11.94 11.07
CA ILE A 511 -15.54 -12.42 9.71
C ILE A 511 -14.99 -11.44 8.68
N ARG A 512 -15.17 -10.14 8.90
CA ARG A 512 -14.61 -9.10 8.03
C ARG A 512 -13.08 -9.20 7.94
N VAL A 513 -12.39 -9.34 9.06
CA VAL A 513 -10.92 -9.48 9.09
C VAL A 513 -10.47 -10.76 8.40
N LEU A 514 -11.17 -11.89 8.57
CA LEU A 514 -10.87 -13.14 7.86
C LEU A 514 -11.04 -12.99 6.33
N LEU A 515 -12.09 -12.30 5.87
CA LEU A 515 -12.29 -12.00 4.46
C LEU A 515 -11.21 -11.05 3.91
N LEU A 516 -10.84 -10.01 4.66
CA LEU A 516 -9.77 -9.11 4.27
C LEU A 516 -8.43 -9.85 4.18
N THR A 517 -8.15 -10.77 5.11
CA THR A 517 -6.97 -11.64 5.05
C THR A 517 -6.98 -12.51 3.79
N LEU A 518 -8.12 -13.14 3.47
CA LEU A 518 -8.29 -13.93 2.25
C LEU A 518 -8.05 -13.08 0.99
N PHE A 519 -8.65 -11.88 0.93
CA PHE A 519 -8.52 -11.01 -0.23
C PHE A 519 -7.10 -10.48 -0.39
N TYR A 520 -6.47 -10.09 0.69
CA TYR A 520 -5.10 -9.61 0.67
C TYR A 520 -4.11 -10.71 0.25
N ARG A 521 -4.29 -11.96 0.71
CA ARG A 521 -3.36 -13.07 0.40
C ARG A 521 -3.58 -13.70 -0.98
N PHE A 522 -4.83 -13.86 -1.42
CA PHE A 522 -5.13 -14.60 -2.64
C PHE A 522 -5.72 -13.75 -3.78
N PHE A 523 -6.20 -12.55 -3.48
CA PHE A 523 -6.86 -11.67 -4.43
C PHE A 523 -6.32 -10.24 -4.37
N LYS A 524 -5.05 -10.08 -4.00
CA LYS A 524 -4.41 -8.77 -3.85
C LYS A 524 -4.66 -7.82 -5.03
N PRO A 525 -4.55 -8.25 -6.32
CA PRO A 525 -4.84 -7.37 -7.46
C PRO A 525 -6.29 -6.84 -7.49
N ILE A 526 -7.26 -7.58 -6.93
CA ILE A 526 -8.66 -7.10 -6.82
C ILE A 526 -8.74 -5.95 -5.80
N VAL A 527 -8.00 -6.05 -4.69
CA VAL A 527 -7.95 -4.99 -3.67
C VAL A 527 -7.26 -3.75 -4.23
N GLU A 528 -6.12 -3.92 -4.89
CA GLU A 528 -5.32 -2.84 -5.49
C GLU A 528 -6.08 -2.13 -6.62
N ALA A 529 -6.82 -2.86 -7.45
CA ALA A 529 -7.72 -2.29 -8.44
C ALA A 529 -8.94 -1.56 -7.83
N GLY A 530 -9.17 -1.73 -6.52
CA GLY A 530 -10.17 -1.00 -5.75
C GLY A 530 -11.59 -1.54 -5.90
N HIS A 531 -11.75 -2.83 -6.14
CA HIS A 531 -13.04 -3.51 -6.25
C HIS A 531 -13.62 -3.95 -4.90
N VAL A 532 -12.87 -3.85 -3.78
CA VAL A 532 -13.32 -4.33 -2.46
C VAL A 532 -13.86 -3.20 -1.62
N TYR A 533 -15.03 -3.43 -1.03
CA TYR A 533 -15.73 -2.46 -0.18
C TYR A 533 -16.27 -3.13 1.09
N ALA A 534 -16.39 -2.35 2.16
CA ALA A 534 -17.15 -2.71 3.35
C ALA A 534 -18.43 -1.87 3.41
N ALA A 535 -19.57 -2.53 3.53
CA ALA A 535 -20.84 -1.85 3.78
C ALA A 535 -20.85 -1.26 5.19
N GLN A 536 -21.46 -0.10 5.34
CA GLN A 536 -21.67 0.55 6.64
C GLN A 536 -23.16 0.61 6.94
N PRO A 537 -23.73 -0.45 7.55
CA PRO A 537 -25.13 -0.41 7.99
C PRO A 537 -25.29 0.62 9.13
N PRO A 538 -26.45 1.23 9.31
CA PRO A 538 -26.70 2.16 10.39
C PRO A 538 -26.64 1.45 11.76
N LEU A 539 -26.10 2.14 12.76
CA LEU A 539 -26.08 1.64 14.15
C LEU A 539 -27.37 1.97 14.91
N PHE A 540 -28.09 3.03 14.51
CA PHE A 540 -29.30 3.44 15.20
C PHE A 540 -30.43 3.73 14.24
N ARG A 541 -31.64 3.33 14.66
CA ARG A 541 -32.91 3.74 14.09
C ARG A 541 -33.62 4.66 15.06
N ILE A 542 -33.97 5.87 14.62
CA ILE A 542 -34.68 6.88 15.41
C ILE A 542 -36.07 7.06 14.82
N MET A 543 -37.08 6.83 15.62
CA MET A 543 -38.49 7.00 15.23
C MET A 543 -39.13 8.11 16.04
N HIS A 544 -39.78 9.05 15.36
CA HIS A 544 -40.61 10.07 15.99
C HIS A 544 -41.82 10.38 15.09
N GLY A 545 -43.00 10.16 15.62
CA GLY A 545 -44.25 10.24 14.85
C GLY A 545 -44.26 9.25 13.67
N LYS A 546 -44.32 9.76 12.44
CA LYS A 546 -44.23 8.94 11.21
C LYS A 546 -42.84 8.94 10.58
N THR A 547 -41.92 9.69 11.15
CA THR A 547 -40.56 9.84 10.59
C THR A 547 -39.66 8.74 11.13
N ARG A 548 -38.99 8.03 10.19
CA ARG A 548 -37.94 7.05 10.47
C ARG A 548 -36.61 7.62 9.97
N ARG A 549 -35.59 7.72 10.83
CA ARG A 549 -34.27 8.16 10.47
C ARG A 549 -33.24 7.10 10.90
N TYR A 550 -32.33 6.75 9.98
CA TYR A 550 -31.20 5.90 10.24
C TYR A 550 -29.95 6.75 10.35
N VAL A 551 -29.06 6.43 11.30
CA VAL A 551 -27.79 7.13 11.53
C VAL A 551 -26.68 6.12 11.77
N LEU A 552 -25.48 6.46 11.30
CA LEU A 552 -24.34 5.54 11.24
C LEU A 552 -23.63 5.40 12.58
N ASP A 553 -23.57 6.45 13.37
CA ASP A 553 -22.82 6.48 14.62
C ASP A 553 -23.48 7.34 15.71
N GLU A 554 -22.86 7.34 16.89
CA GLU A 554 -23.31 8.11 18.07
C GLU A 554 -23.33 9.62 17.80
N LYS A 555 -22.33 10.13 17.05
CA LYS A 555 -22.23 11.58 16.72
C LYS A 555 -23.38 12.02 15.84
N GLU A 556 -23.71 11.25 14.80
CA GLU A 556 -24.87 11.54 13.94
C GLU A 556 -26.18 11.46 14.72
N LYS A 557 -26.27 10.49 15.66
CA LYS A 557 -27.45 10.37 16.53
C LYS A 557 -27.62 11.62 17.37
N GLU A 558 -26.59 12.06 18.08
CA GLU A 558 -26.64 13.25 18.91
C GLU A 558 -26.91 14.51 18.10
N ALA A 559 -26.22 14.67 16.96
CA ALA A 559 -26.43 15.79 16.05
C ALA A 559 -27.87 15.85 15.56
N TYR A 560 -28.46 14.69 15.14
CA TYR A 560 -29.84 14.66 14.70
C TYR A 560 -30.84 14.97 15.84
N LEU A 561 -30.63 14.36 17.02
CA LEU A 561 -31.49 14.62 18.18
C LEU A 561 -31.44 16.09 18.60
N ALA A 562 -30.30 16.77 18.45
CA ALA A 562 -30.17 18.20 18.73
C ALA A 562 -31.00 19.08 17.78
N THR A 563 -31.31 18.61 16.57
CA THR A 563 -32.17 19.34 15.62
C THR A 563 -33.66 19.25 15.94
N LEU A 564 -34.06 18.30 16.79
CA LEU A 564 -35.43 18.07 17.13
C LEU A 564 -35.90 18.98 18.28
N PRO A 565 -37.16 19.50 18.24
CA PRO A 565 -37.75 20.19 19.39
C PRO A 565 -37.77 19.28 20.62
N GLU A 566 -37.62 19.85 21.80
CA GLU A 566 -37.48 19.11 23.07
C GLU A 566 -38.62 18.12 23.34
N ASN A 567 -39.84 18.53 23.03
CA ASN A 567 -41.04 17.68 23.18
C ASN A 567 -41.06 16.48 22.20
N VAL A 568 -40.42 16.58 21.06
CA VAL A 568 -40.26 15.50 20.08
C VAL A 568 -39.12 14.59 20.45
N ARG A 569 -37.97 15.18 20.86
CA ARG A 569 -36.77 14.47 21.31
C ARG A 569 -37.10 13.52 22.47
N ASN A 570 -37.81 14.00 23.48
CA ASN A 570 -38.16 13.21 24.66
C ASN A 570 -39.15 12.04 24.36
N ARG A 571 -39.79 12.03 23.19
CA ARG A 571 -40.70 10.97 22.72
C ARG A 571 -40.12 10.13 21.58
N ALA A 572 -38.88 10.42 21.14
CA ALA A 572 -38.24 9.66 20.08
C ALA A 572 -37.88 8.27 20.58
N GLU A 573 -38.26 7.25 19.86
CA GLU A 573 -37.85 5.88 20.08
C GLU A 573 -36.52 5.65 19.37
N ILE A 574 -35.49 5.27 20.14
CA ILE A 574 -34.15 4.98 19.62
C ILE A 574 -33.89 3.49 19.77
N ALA A 575 -33.73 2.81 18.63
CA ALA A 575 -33.37 1.40 18.61
C ALA A 575 -31.93 1.25 18.08
N ARG A 576 -31.09 0.53 18.84
CA ARG A 576 -29.75 0.14 18.37
C ARG A 576 -29.89 -1.09 17.48
N MET A 577 -29.36 -1.00 16.27
CA MET A 577 -29.34 -2.10 15.29
C MET A 577 -28.12 -2.97 15.58
N LYS A 578 -28.30 -4.19 16.08
CA LYS A 578 -27.19 -5.07 16.49
C LYS A 578 -26.72 -5.98 15.36
N GLY A 579 -27.63 -6.44 14.50
CA GLY A 579 -27.30 -7.37 13.44
C GLY A 579 -28.15 -7.16 12.18
N LEU A 580 -27.60 -7.48 11.02
CA LEU A 580 -28.27 -7.44 9.71
C LEU A 580 -29.46 -8.41 9.64
N GLY A 581 -29.40 -9.48 10.43
CA GLY A 581 -30.48 -10.46 10.53
C GLY A 581 -31.74 -9.94 11.24
N GLU A 582 -31.64 -8.84 11.99
CA GLU A 582 -32.75 -8.15 12.65
C GLU A 582 -33.49 -7.18 11.71
N MET A 583 -32.84 -6.82 10.58
CA MET A 583 -33.43 -5.94 9.57
C MET A 583 -34.33 -6.73 8.62
N ASP A 584 -35.49 -6.18 8.34
CA ASP A 584 -36.30 -6.71 7.26
C ASP A 584 -35.70 -6.39 5.88
N ALA A 585 -36.25 -7.00 4.82
CA ALA A 585 -35.71 -6.86 3.48
C ALA A 585 -35.79 -5.41 2.93
N GLU A 586 -36.80 -4.66 3.33
CA GLU A 586 -37.01 -3.26 2.92
C GLU A 586 -36.03 -2.34 3.65
N GLU A 587 -35.87 -2.53 4.96
CA GLU A 587 -34.90 -1.78 5.77
C GLU A 587 -33.46 -2.01 5.27
N LEU A 588 -33.08 -3.26 5.00
CA LEU A 588 -31.75 -3.61 4.50
C LEU A 588 -31.50 -3.03 3.11
N ASN A 589 -32.50 -3.06 2.24
CA ASN A 589 -32.39 -2.39 0.93
C ASN A 589 -32.19 -0.88 1.12
N GLU A 590 -33.08 -0.22 1.85
CA GLU A 590 -33.11 1.24 1.99
C GLU A 590 -31.82 1.80 2.63
N THR A 591 -31.22 1.08 3.57
CA THR A 591 -30.08 1.57 4.36
C THR A 591 -28.73 1.14 3.82
N THR A 592 -28.63 -0.07 3.23
CA THR A 592 -27.35 -0.73 2.99
C THR A 592 -27.13 -1.18 1.54
N MET A 593 -28.22 -1.41 0.77
CA MET A 593 -28.10 -1.98 -0.58
C MET A 593 -28.47 -1.02 -1.70
N ASP A 594 -29.37 -0.05 -1.45
CA ASP A 594 -29.76 0.96 -2.46
C ASP A 594 -28.56 1.82 -2.84
N ILE A 595 -28.19 1.82 -4.12
CA ILE A 595 -27.04 2.53 -4.68
C ILE A 595 -27.05 4.03 -4.34
N ASN A 596 -28.24 4.63 -4.21
CA ASN A 596 -28.41 6.07 -3.97
C ASN A 596 -28.33 6.47 -2.49
N LYS A 597 -28.45 5.51 -1.57
CA LYS A 597 -28.59 5.79 -0.12
C LYS A 597 -27.48 5.16 0.72
N ARG A 598 -26.94 4.03 0.27
CA ARG A 598 -25.94 3.25 1.00
C ARG A 598 -24.62 3.99 1.19
N VAL A 599 -23.94 3.68 2.28
CA VAL A 599 -22.56 4.11 2.53
C VAL A 599 -21.64 2.92 2.40
N LEU A 600 -20.65 3.03 1.51
CA LEU A 600 -19.61 2.03 1.29
C LEU A 600 -18.23 2.63 1.61
N ARG A 601 -17.45 1.92 2.40
CA ARG A 601 -16.05 2.23 2.62
C ARG A 601 -15.20 1.38 1.68
N ARG A 602 -14.48 2.01 0.75
CA ARG A 602 -13.52 1.34 -0.12
C ARG A 602 -12.35 0.85 0.72
N ILE A 603 -11.92 -0.38 0.48
CA ILE A 603 -10.73 -0.96 1.10
C ILE A 603 -9.54 -0.71 0.19
N THR A 604 -8.52 -0.06 0.72
CA THR A 604 -7.27 0.26 0.02
C THR A 604 -6.09 -0.31 0.79
N VAL A 605 -5.03 -0.66 0.08
CA VAL A 605 -3.72 -0.98 0.66
C VAL A 605 -2.80 0.18 0.31
N GLU A 606 -2.45 0.99 1.30
CA GLU A 606 -1.58 2.15 1.12
C GLU A 606 -0.11 1.75 1.16
N ASP A 607 0.23 0.78 2.02
CA ASP A 607 1.57 0.23 2.18
C ASP A 607 1.50 -1.29 2.38
N CYS A 608 2.18 -2.04 1.49
CA CYS A 608 2.16 -3.50 1.52
C CYS A 608 2.93 -4.08 2.72
N VAL A 609 4.03 -3.44 3.13
CA VAL A 609 4.86 -3.93 4.25
C VAL A 609 4.10 -3.80 5.56
N SER A 610 3.46 -2.65 5.78
CA SER A 610 2.62 -2.42 6.96
C SER A 610 1.42 -3.35 6.99
N ALA A 611 0.76 -3.56 5.84
CA ALA A 611 -0.37 -4.46 5.74
C ALA A 611 0.04 -5.90 6.06
N ASP A 612 1.15 -6.39 5.50
CA ASP A 612 1.70 -7.71 5.82
C ASP A 612 1.99 -7.87 7.31
N ALA A 613 2.67 -6.89 7.92
CA ALA A 613 3.00 -6.91 9.34
C ALA A 613 1.74 -6.93 10.23
N ILE A 614 0.69 -6.19 9.84
CA ILE A 614 -0.58 -6.16 10.58
C ILE A 614 -1.32 -7.49 10.45
N PHE A 615 -1.45 -8.05 9.23
CA PHE A 615 -2.11 -9.33 9.03
C PHE A 615 -1.38 -10.45 9.78
N GLU A 616 -0.06 -10.48 9.72
CA GLU A 616 0.73 -11.46 10.47
C GLU A 616 0.57 -11.30 11.98
N LYS A 617 0.66 -10.08 12.51
CA LYS A 617 0.49 -9.78 13.92
C LYS A 617 -0.89 -10.18 14.45
N LEU A 618 -1.96 -9.85 13.70
CA LEU A 618 -3.33 -10.07 14.13
C LEU A 618 -3.84 -11.46 13.80
N MET A 619 -3.42 -12.07 12.68
CA MET A 619 -3.97 -13.30 12.14
C MET A 619 -2.98 -14.46 12.10
N GLY A 620 -1.70 -14.22 12.34
CA GLY A 620 -0.61 -15.21 12.38
C GLY A 620 -0.70 -16.18 13.56
N ASP A 621 0.20 -17.14 13.60
CA ASP A 621 0.22 -18.19 14.65
C ASP A 621 0.67 -17.66 16.01
N ASP A 622 1.54 -16.66 16.03
CA ASP A 622 2.12 -16.11 17.24
C ASP A 622 1.10 -15.30 18.04
N VAL A 623 0.94 -15.66 19.34
CA VAL A 623 -0.03 -15.00 20.22
C VAL A 623 0.53 -13.73 20.84
N GLU A 624 1.82 -13.72 21.17
CA GLU A 624 2.46 -12.64 21.93
C GLU A 624 2.45 -11.28 21.19
N PRO A 625 2.79 -11.20 19.88
CA PRO A 625 2.69 -9.93 19.14
C PRO A 625 1.27 -9.37 19.07
N ARG A 626 0.27 -10.27 19.00
CA ARG A 626 -1.15 -9.89 19.00
C ARG A 626 -1.58 -9.35 20.37
N ARG A 627 -1.14 -10.01 21.45
CA ARG A 627 -1.41 -9.59 22.82
C ARG A 627 -0.81 -8.21 23.08
N ALA A 628 0.46 -8.02 22.75
CA ALA A 628 1.13 -6.73 22.89
C ALA A 628 0.41 -5.62 22.12
N PHE A 629 -0.01 -5.90 20.87
CA PHE A 629 -0.78 -4.94 20.08
C PHE A 629 -2.12 -4.56 20.75
N ILE A 630 -2.84 -5.53 21.31
CA ILE A 630 -4.10 -5.28 22.01
C ILE A 630 -3.85 -4.42 23.25
N GLU A 631 -2.83 -4.74 24.06
CA GLU A 631 -2.48 -4.00 25.27
C GLU A 631 -2.06 -2.56 24.97
N GLU A 632 -1.23 -2.33 23.94
CA GLU A 632 -0.80 -1.00 23.48
C GLU A 632 -1.96 -0.13 22.99
N ASN A 633 -2.94 -0.75 22.30
CA ASN A 633 -4.05 -0.03 21.69
C ASN A 633 -5.33 -0.01 22.53
N ALA A 634 -5.37 -0.69 23.67
CA ALA A 634 -6.57 -0.77 24.53
C ALA A 634 -7.09 0.60 24.97
N ARG A 635 -6.20 1.57 25.18
CA ARG A 635 -6.55 2.97 25.56
C ARG A 635 -7.32 3.73 24.47
N TYR A 636 -7.24 3.31 23.20
CA TYR A 636 -7.92 3.97 22.09
C TYR A 636 -9.29 3.37 21.78
N VAL A 637 -9.65 2.28 22.43
CA VAL A 637 -10.96 1.63 22.23
C VAL A 637 -12.04 2.46 22.91
N LYS A 638 -12.92 3.06 22.10
CA LYS A 638 -14.02 3.93 22.59
C LYS A 638 -15.34 3.19 22.79
N ASN A 639 -15.54 2.06 22.13
CA ASN A 639 -16.78 1.30 22.16
C ASN A 639 -16.48 -0.16 22.52
N LEU A 640 -16.46 -0.47 23.80
CA LEU A 640 -16.51 -1.85 24.26
C LEU A 640 -17.97 -2.30 24.24
N ASP A 641 -18.25 -3.34 23.48
CA ASP A 641 -19.54 -4.03 23.54
C ASP A 641 -19.48 -4.98 24.76
N ILE A 642 -19.85 -4.42 25.93
CA ILE A 642 -19.90 -5.15 27.20
C ILE A 642 -21.35 -5.51 27.48
#